data_b40348355df1ffba12d54af11ddeac4e
#
_entry.id   b40348355df1ffba12d54af11ddeac4e
#
_cell.length_a   1.000
_cell.length_b   1.000
_cell.length_c   1.000
_cell.angle_alpha   90.00
_cell.angle_beta   90.00
_cell.angle_gamma   90.00
#
_symmetry.space_group_name_H-M   'P 1'
#
loop_
_entity.id
_entity.type
_entity.pdbx_description
1 polymer ?
#
loop_
_entity_poly.entity_id
_entity_poly.type
_entity_poly.pdbx_seq_one_letter_code
_entity_poly.pdbx_strand_id
1 'polypeptide(L)'
;MKRQIKFTNYFLFLFLISAVFFSFKNREDNKTVKGNNNYFKLADNLTEKDYIANTVIFKLKEKNRNVAGINAVSNEALNNSLNELNADLNKMFTDAVKPSQEFSSDGEKMSDLSLIYIVKYHSSKSIEEAVNLIYGSGEVEYAQPKYIQQVSFTPNDPSLGSQYYINKIQAPAGWDIQQGDTNVVIGIVDSGTDWDHPDLAANIKINYADPINGVDDDADGYVDNYRGWDLAGADYNNVVADNDPMIMGSNNNHGSHVSGDASAVTNNGTGIAGTGFKCKILGVKCAADNDTRGAGGTGYIITGYEGIKYAADKGCAVINCSWGGGGGGQFEQDVITYASINKNSLVVCAAGNNSSSATFYPAGYRYVLSVASTNSSDIRSSFSNFGNSVDVCAPGSGIYSTLWNNSYASFDGTSMASPITAGTCAIVKSQFPSYNALQVGEKVRVTCDNIDGINPTYAGKLGKGRINMLRALTINSPSVRLNSYTVTDGNNNVPQPNDTLSITGIFKNYLDATTNVSAVITTSSAAVTLLNGSSTLGAIPTLGTANNNSNPFRVKVSGTAATNSIVDFKITYTDGSYSDFEYFSVVVNPSYFETNVNKITTTINSRGNFGYNNYSANTQGVGFKYNNGASLIFEGGLMCAVSNTKVSDVVRGGDQAVQNAEFTSIIPFQITQPGIISNQDGNAKFNDDAAGSTKIGIEISMSSYEFVSLADEDYVIMKYKIKNTTASAISNFYAGLFADWDIGANGDLNKADWDAANQMGYIWRADNNPGTYVGMSLLSSNNPSYWAIDNDNTIAGNPWGIYDGFTDQEKFTALSSGIGRTQAGVTAGRDVANVIGSGPYNIPSNGEITIAFALIAGDNLNDLKTNAIAAKNKYNLLLSVVNYNSEIPDSYSLSQNYPNPFNPATKIKFALPSSGFTSLKVYDISGKEISNLLNSNIQAGTYEVLFDATNFSSGAYFYKLESNGYIETKKMFLIK
;
A
#
# COMPACT_ATOMS: atom_id res chain seq x y z
N MET A 1 -17.52 -40.29 52.81
CA MET A 1 -17.23 -39.28 51.73
C MET A 1 -15.85 -39.56 51.12
N LYS A 2 -15.55 -40.77 50.67
CA LYS A 2 -14.27 -41.21 50.07
C LYS A 2 -14.50 -42.47 49.22
N ARG A 3 -15.47 -42.45 48.28
CA ARG A 3 -15.70 -43.61 47.39
C ARG A 3 -16.37 -43.25 46.03
N GLN A 4 -16.30 -41.96 45.61
CA GLN A 4 -16.87 -41.53 44.30
C GLN A 4 -15.89 -40.87 43.31
N ILE A 5 -14.58 -40.84 43.61
CA ILE A 5 -13.61 -40.20 42.75
C ILE A 5 -12.78 -41.19 41.90
N LYS A 6 -13.02 -42.50 42.01
CA LYS A 6 -12.24 -43.48 41.22
C LYS A 6 -12.94 -44.02 39.96
N PHE A 7 -14.19 -43.66 39.69
CA PHE A 7 -14.90 -44.16 38.48
C PHE A 7 -14.85 -43.16 37.28
N THR A 8 -14.60 -41.89 37.50
CA THR A 8 -14.59 -40.88 36.44
C THR A 8 -13.28 -40.87 35.64
N ASN A 9 -12.16 -41.27 36.23
CA ASN A 9 -10.88 -41.31 35.54
C ASN A 9 -10.67 -42.54 34.65
N TYR A 10 -11.41 -43.63 34.88
CA TYR A 10 -11.37 -44.82 34.01
C TYR A 10 -12.20 -44.65 32.72
N PHE A 11 -13.29 -43.87 32.77
CA PHE A 11 -14.10 -43.56 31.59
C PHE A 11 -13.43 -42.52 30.66
N LEU A 12 -12.65 -41.59 31.21
CA LEU A 12 -11.91 -40.62 30.42
C LEU A 12 -10.67 -41.25 29.73
N PHE A 13 -10.06 -42.27 30.36
CA PHE A 13 -8.92 -42.98 29.77
C PHE A 13 -9.34 -43.97 28.68
N LEU A 14 -10.53 -44.56 28.76
CA LEU A 14 -11.10 -45.42 27.72
C LEU A 14 -11.62 -44.59 26.52
N PHE A 15 -12.08 -43.36 26.72
CA PHE A 15 -12.47 -42.45 25.61
C PHE A 15 -11.27 -41.88 24.87
N LEU A 16 -10.15 -41.59 25.56
CA LEU A 16 -8.89 -41.17 24.94
C LEU A 16 -8.19 -42.29 24.14
N ILE A 17 -8.29 -43.56 24.65
CA ILE A 17 -7.75 -44.70 23.90
C ILE A 17 -8.65 -45.03 22.69
N SER A 18 -9.98 -44.89 22.78
CA SER A 18 -10.83 -45.05 21.61
C SER A 18 -10.68 -43.93 20.57
N ALA A 19 -10.40 -42.68 20.95
CA ALA A 19 -10.12 -41.59 20.04
C ALA A 19 -8.76 -41.73 19.32
N VAL A 20 -7.74 -42.27 20.01
CA VAL A 20 -6.43 -42.57 19.41
C VAL A 20 -6.49 -43.76 18.46
N PHE A 21 -7.31 -44.81 18.78
CA PHE A 21 -7.55 -45.96 17.88
C PHE A 21 -8.42 -45.56 16.65
N PHE A 22 -9.33 -44.57 16.77
CA PHE A 22 -10.10 -44.08 15.63
C PHE A 22 -9.25 -43.22 14.68
N SER A 23 -8.19 -42.58 15.17
CA SER A 23 -7.32 -41.76 14.31
C SER A 23 -6.28 -42.59 13.53
N PHE A 24 -5.94 -43.81 14.01
CA PHE A 24 -5.07 -44.74 13.27
C PHE A 24 -5.84 -45.66 12.30
N LYS A 25 -7.16 -45.73 12.40
CA LYS A 25 -7.99 -46.58 11.51
C LYS A 25 -8.35 -45.87 10.20
N ASN A 26 -8.13 -44.56 10.08
CA ASN A 26 -8.33 -43.78 8.83
C ASN A 26 -7.07 -43.63 7.97
N ARG A 27 -6.04 -44.46 8.17
CA ARG A 27 -4.85 -44.52 7.30
C ARG A 27 -4.83 -45.71 6.37
N GLU A 28 -5.88 -46.50 6.35
CA GLU A 28 -6.13 -47.49 5.35
C GLU A 28 -7.44 -47.16 4.67
N ASP A 29 -7.45 -46.35 3.69
CA ASP A 29 -8.32 -46.41 2.53
C ASP A 29 -7.85 -45.49 1.41
N ASN A 30 -6.71 -45.79 0.80
CA ASN A 30 -6.61 -45.67 -0.63
C ASN A 30 -7.50 -46.79 -1.24
N LYS A 31 -8.75 -46.83 -0.84
CA LYS A 31 -9.80 -47.55 -1.56
C LYS A 31 -10.24 -46.66 -2.69
N THR A 32 -9.72 -46.97 -3.88
CA THR A 32 -10.41 -46.81 -5.16
C THR A 32 -11.89 -46.51 -4.97
N VAL A 33 -12.27 -45.30 -5.36
CA VAL A 33 -13.66 -44.94 -5.62
C VAL A 33 -14.25 -45.99 -6.57
N LYS A 34 -15.20 -46.78 -6.11
CA LYS A 34 -15.99 -47.67 -6.95
C LYS A 34 -16.93 -46.81 -7.80
N GLY A 35 -16.43 -46.32 -8.91
CA GLY A 35 -17.17 -45.80 -10.04
C GLY A 35 -16.69 -46.53 -11.29
N ASN A 36 -17.56 -46.92 -12.18
CA ASN A 36 -17.30 -47.65 -13.40
C ASN A 36 -16.14 -47.01 -14.19
N ASN A 37 -15.08 -47.78 -14.42
CA ASN A 37 -13.81 -47.56 -15.12
C ASN A 37 -12.67 -47.17 -14.17
N ASN A 38 -12.04 -48.16 -13.53
CA ASN A 38 -10.78 -48.05 -12.79
C ASN A 38 -9.60 -47.94 -13.79
N TYR A 39 -9.38 -46.75 -14.34
CA TYR A 39 -8.14 -46.44 -15.04
C TYR A 39 -7.13 -45.87 -14.03
N PHE A 40 -5.91 -46.42 -14.00
CA PHE A 40 -4.79 -45.81 -13.30
C PHE A 40 -4.45 -44.47 -13.98
N LYS A 41 -4.34 -43.41 -13.20
CA LYS A 41 -3.81 -42.12 -13.62
C LYS A 41 -2.61 -41.77 -12.73
N LEU A 42 -1.53 -41.33 -13.34
CA LEU A 42 -0.38 -40.83 -12.61
C LEU A 42 -0.81 -39.56 -11.86
N ALA A 43 -0.34 -39.40 -10.62
CA ALA A 43 -0.64 -38.17 -9.87
C ALA A 43 -0.03 -36.95 -10.58
N ASP A 44 -0.76 -35.84 -10.61
CA ASP A 44 -0.40 -34.65 -11.40
C ASP A 44 0.96 -34.02 -11.03
N ASN A 45 1.52 -34.39 -9.87
CA ASN A 45 2.83 -33.95 -9.38
C ASN A 45 3.98 -34.92 -9.71
N LEU A 46 3.74 -36.02 -10.43
CA LEU A 46 4.75 -36.99 -10.81
C LEU A 46 5.15 -36.83 -12.27
N THR A 47 6.43 -36.94 -12.53
CA THR A 47 7.07 -36.81 -13.85
C THR A 47 7.82 -38.08 -14.24
N GLU A 48 8.35 -38.16 -15.44
CA GLU A 48 9.17 -39.28 -15.91
C GLU A 48 10.45 -39.51 -15.06
N LYS A 49 10.82 -38.55 -14.20
CA LYS A 49 11.96 -38.68 -13.28
C LYS A 49 11.62 -39.46 -12.00
N ASP A 50 10.34 -39.62 -11.69
CA ASP A 50 9.85 -40.19 -10.43
C ASP A 50 9.60 -41.69 -10.51
N TYR A 51 9.78 -42.29 -11.68
CA TYR A 51 9.67 -43.75 -11.86
C TYR A 51 10.66 -44.24 -12.92
N ILE A 52 11.00 -45.53 -12.84
CA ILE A 52 11.88 -46.14 -13.85
C ILE A 52 11.10 -46.27 -15.16
N ALA A 53 11.62 -45.63 -16.20
CA ALA A 53 11.01 -45.63 -17.52
C ALA A 53 10.67 -47.05 -18.00
N ASN A 54 9.49 -47.19 -18.63
CA ASN A 54 9.00 -48.45 -19.21
C ASN A 54 8.97 -49.62 -18.23
N THR A 55 8.77 -49.38 -16.93
CA THR A 55 8.83 -50.43 -15.91
C THR A 55 7.59 -50.39 -15.00
N VAL A 56 6.85 -51.50 -15.02
CA VAL A 56 5.64 -51.74 -14.22
C VAL A 56 5.85 -52.87 -13.22
N ILE A 57 5.39 -52.67 -11.99
CA ILE A 57 5.27 -53.73 -10.98
C ILE A 57 3.82 -54.11 -10.87
N PHE A 58 3.54 -55.43 -10.82
CA PHE A 58 2.18 -55.89 -10.54
C PHE A 58 2.20 -57.13 -9.64
N LYS A 59 1.10 -57.40 -8.98
CA LYS A 59 0.89 -58.60 -8.17
C LYS A 59 -0.21 -59.43 -8.78
N LEU A 60 0.08 -60.71 -9.05
CA LEU A 60 -0.91 -61.68 -9.53
C LEU A 60 -1.96 -61.97 -8.46
N LYS A 61 -3.22 -62.16 -8.87
CA LYS A 61 -4.26 -62.73 -8.02
C LYS A 61 -3.95 -64.16 -7.58
N GLU A 62 -4.29 -64.55 -6.37
CA GLU A 62 -4.01 -65.85 -5.80
C GLU A 62 -4.52 -67.02 -6.67
N LYS A 63 -5.62 -66.85 -7.40
CA LYS A 63 -6.13 -67.87 -8.33
C LYS A 63 -5.13 -68.27 -9.41
N ASN A 64 -4.14 -67.43 -9.71
CA ASN A 64 -3.12 -67.66 -10.74
C ASN A 64 -1.80 -68.23 -10.19
N ARG A 65 -1.75 -68.60 -8.92
CA ARG A 65 -0.52 -69.13 -8.27
C ARG A 65 0.06 -70.33 -8.96
N ASN A 66 -0.78 -71.27 -9.39
CA ASN A 66 -0.34 -72.52 -9.98
C ASN A 66 0.26 -72.34 -11.40
N VAL A 67 0.03 -71.17 -12.01
CA VAL A 67 0.53 -70.80 -13.36
C VAL A 67 1.67 -69.77 -13.31
N ALA A 68 2.10 -69.39 -12.09
CA ALA A 68 3.10 -68.39 -11.81
C ALA A 68 4.51 -68.96 -11.86
N GLY A 69 5.23 -68.81 -12.95
CA GLY A 69 6.67 -69.15 -13.07
C GLY A 69 7.61 -67.99 -12.73
N ILE A 70 8.90 -68.16 -12.83
CA ILE A 70 9.91 -67.12 -12.55
C ILE A 70 9.91 -66.03 -13.64
N ASN A 71 9.91 -66.43 -14.91
CA ASN A 71 9.99 -65.51 -16.05
C ASN A 71 8.80 -65.62 -17.01
N ALA A 72 7.73 -66.35 -16.60
CA ALA A 72 6.52 -66.55 -17.37
C ALA A 72 5.33 -66.79 -16.46
N VAL A 73 4.16 -66.41 -16.89
CA VAL A 73 2.88 -66.74 -16.27
C VAL A 73 1.99 -67.38 -17.35
N SER A 74 1.57 -68.63 -17.12
CA SER A 74 0.68 -69.37 -18.05
C SER A 74 -0.78 -68.94 -17.92
N ASN A 75 -1.03 -67.64 -18.22
CA ASN A 75 -2.37 -67.05 -18.23
C ASN A 75 -2.59 -66.27 -19.50
N GLU A 76 -3.58 -66.66 -20.32
CA GLU A 76 -3.80 -66.14 -21.67
C GLU A 76 -4.12 -64.63 -21.66
N ALA A 77 -5.02 -64.16 -20.79
CA ALA A 77 -5.43 -62.77 -20.72
C ALA A 77 -4.27 -61.84 -20.34
N LEU A 78 -3.44 -62.21 -19.35
CA LEU A 78 -2.29 -61.45 -18.97
C LEU A 78 -1.20 -61.50 -20.06
N ASN A 79 -0.96 -62.66 -20.69
CA ASN A 79 0.04 -62.80 -21.75
C ASN A 79 -0.37 -61.95 -22.99
N ASN A 80 -1.64 -61.80 -23.30
CA ASN A 80 -2.03 -60.88 -24.38
C ASN A 80 -1.62 -59.44 -24.10
N SER A 81 -1.81 -58.97 -22.86
CA SER A 81 -1.40 -57.64 -22.43
C SER A 81 0.12 -57.47 -22.45
N LEU A 82 0.88 -58.50 -21.98
CA LEU A 82 2.33 -58.49 -21.99
C LEU A 82 2.91 -58.51 -23.41
N ASN A 83 2.30 -59.31 -24.32
CA ASN A 83 2.69 -59.35 -25.76
C ASN A 83 2.41 -58.00 -26.45
N GLU A 84 1.29 -57.36 -26.17
CA GLU A 84 0.97 -56.01 -26.72
C GLU A 84 1.98 -54.98 -26.26
N LEU A 85 2.51 -55.11 -25.04
CA LEU A 85 3.56 -54.26 -24.50
C LEU A 85 4.98 -54.63 -25.03
N ASN A 86 5.12 -55.78 -25.71
CA ASN A 86 6.41 -56.36 -26.05
C ASN A 86 7.31 -56.40 -24.81
N ALA A 87 6.86 -57.10 -23.78
CA ALA A 87 7.37 -56.94 -22.43
C ALA A 87 8.20 -58.14 -21.94
N ASP A 88 9.29 -57.88 -21.28
CA ASP A 88 10.05 -58.84 -20.49
C ASP A 88 9.47 -58.95 -19.08
N LEU A 89 9.09 -60.19 -18.69
CA LEU A 89 8.50 -60.49 -17.41
C LEU A 89 9.50 -61.18 -16.50
N ASN A 90 9.64 -60.70 -15.25
CA ASN A 90 10.44 -61.36 -14.23
C ASN A 90 9.74 -61.33 -12.85
N LYS A 91 9.89 -62.39 -12.07
CA LYS A 91 9.49 -62.40 -10.69
C LYS A 91 10.36 -61.46 -9.88
N MET A 92 9.76 -60.55 -9.12
CA MET A 92 10.52 -59.49 -8.41
C MET A 92 11.29 -60.04 -7.20
N PHE A 93 10.69 -60.99 -6.48
CA PHE A 93 11.28 -61.69 -5.33
C PHE A 93 11.32 -63.20 -5.60
N THR A 94 12.42 -63.70 -6.14
CA THR A 94 12.55 -65.10 -6.58
C THR A 94 12.63 -66.11 -5.47
N ASP A 95 13.06 -65.66 -4.28
CA ASP A 95 13.17 -66.40 -3.01
C ASP A 95 11.93 -66.30 -2.11
N ALA A 96 11.02 -65.37 -2.43
CA ALA A 96 9.81 -65.24 -1.64
C ALA A 96 8.90 -66.43 -1.73
N VAL A 97 8.43 -66.92 -0.57
CA VAL A 97 7.44 -68.01 -0.44
C VAL A 97 6.15 -67.49 0.12
N LYS A 98 5.06 -68.17 -0.18
CA LYS A 98 3.78 -67.84 0.42
C LYS A 98 3.84 -68.00 1.95
N PRO A 99 3.39 -67.02 2.74
CA PRO A 99 3.27 -67.17 4.19
C PRO A 99 2.46 -68.39 4.56
N SER A 100 2.93 -69.15 5.57
CA SER A 100 2.27 -70.35 6.05
C SER A 100 0.93 -70.06 6.74
N GLN A 101 0.70 -68.84 7.17
CA GLN A 101 -0.49 -68.35 7.80
C GLN A 101 -0.98 -67.10 7.08
N GLU A 102 -2.28 -66.86 7.08
CA GLU A 102 -2.86 -65.66 6.45
C GLU A 102 -2.75 -64.40 7.35
N PHE A 103 -2.74 -64.66 8.69
CA PHE A 103 -2.67 -63.57 9.70
C PHE A 103 -1.51 -63.82 10.64
N SER A 104 -0.90 -62.78 11.12
CA SER A 104 0.14 -62.79 12.19
C SER A 104 -0.51 -63.14 13.56
N SER A 105 0.30 -63.31 14.58
CA SER A 105 -0.14 -63.63 15.96
C SER A 105 -0.98 -62.52 16.58
N ASP A 106 -0.85 -61.32 16.09
CA ASP A 106 -1.58 -60.09 16.53
C ASP A 106 -2.77 -59.75 15.64
N GLY A 107 -3.12 -60.65 14.69
CA GLY A 107 -4.33 -60.54 13.87
C GLY A 107 -4.16 -59.71 12.60
N GLU A 108 -2.93 -59.22 12.28
CA GLU A 108 -2.68 -58.49 11.03
C GLU A 108 -2.51 -59.42 9.83
N LYS A 109 -3.07 -59.02 8.68
CA LYS A 109 -2.95 -59.81 7.45
C LYS A 109 -1.50 -59.80 6.92
N MET A 110 -0.93 -60.97 6.76
CA MET A 110 0.41 -61.13 6.22
C MET A 110 0.48 -60.90 4.71
N SER A 111 1.50 -60.20 4.25
CA SER A 111 1.74 -59.93 2.83
C SER A 111 2.45 -61.09 2.14
N ASP A 112 1.91 -61.47 1.01
CA ASP A 112 2.54 -62.47 0.14
C ASP A 112 3.30 -61.76 -1.02
N LEU A 113 4.64 -61.80 -0.97
CA LEU A 113 5.50 -61.20 -2.00
C LEU A 113 5.80 -62.17 -3.15
N SER A 114 5.45 -63.48 -3.03
CA SER A 114 5.78 -64.50 -4.00
C SER A 114 5.06 -64.41 -5.34
N LEU A 115 4.03 -63.51 -5.41
CA LEU A 115 3.26 -63.26 -6.63
C LEU A 115 3.54 -61.89 -7.24
N ILE A 116 4.60 -61.20 -6.81
CA ILE A 116 4.96 -59.87 -7.32
C ILE A 116 5.93 -60.05 -8.48
N TYR A 117 5.61 -59.37 -9.59
CA TYR A 117 6.36 -59.35 -10.82
C TYR A 117 6.77 -57.94 -11.22
N ILE A 118 7.90 -57.86 -11.91
CA ILE A 118 8.37 -56.64 -12.58
C ILE A 118 8.38 -56.89 -14.10
N VAL A 119 7.89 -55.93 -14.83
CA VAL A 119 7.81 -55.93 -16.28
C VAL A 119 8.61 -54.76 -16.82
N LYS A 120 9.52 -55.05 -17.77
CA LYS A 120 10.12 -54.04 -18.60
C LYS A 120 9.51 -54.14 -20.00
N TYR A 121 8.87 -53.11 -20.50
CA TYR A 121 8.20 -53.13 -21.82
C TYR A 121 8.97 -52.29 -22.83
N HIS A 122 8.73 -52.61 -24.15
CA HIS A 122 9.45 -52.01 -25.26
C HIS A 122 8.51 -51.35 -26.29
N SER A 123 7.23 -51.34 -26.03
CA SER A 123 6.26 -50.62 -26.85
C SER A 123 6.34 -49.11 -26.62
N SER A 124 5.74 -48.30 -27.51
CA SER A 124 5.67 -46.83 -27.38
C SER A 124 4.53 -46.34 -26.46
N LYS A 125 3.91 -47.24 -25.70
CA LYS A 125 2.82 -46.87 -24.76
C LYS A 125 3.35 -46.08 -23.58
N SER A 126 2.57 -45.13 -23.11
CA SER A 126 2.84 -44.40 -21.87
C SER A 126 2.84 -45.33 -20.65
N ILE A 127 3.41 -44.90 -19.55
CA ILE A 127 3.41 -45.66 -18.28
C ILE A 127 1.98 -45.91 -17.79
N GLU A 128 1.07 -44.93 -17.97
CA GLU A 128 -0.36 -45.07 -17.62
C GLU A 128 -1.04 -46.12 -18.47
N GLU A 129 -0.83 -46.11 -19.79
CA GLU A 129 -1.41 -47.09 -20.72
C GLU A 129 -0.89 -48.50 -20.40
N ALA A 130 0.40 -48.65 -20.09
CA ALA A 130 1.00 -49.94 -19.74
C ALA A 130 0.45 -50.50 -18.41
N VAL A 131 0.32 -49.69 -17.39
CA VAL A 131 -0.33 -50.03 -16.10
C VAL A 131 -1.76 -50.45 -16.31
N ASN A 132 -2.55 -49.65 -17.06
CA ASN A 132 -3.95 -49.90 -17.33
C ASN A 132 -4.17 -51.18 -18.17
N LEU A 133 -3.30 -51.45 -19.12
CA LEU A 133 -3.36 -52.64 -19.96
C LEU A 133 -3.13 -53.93 -19.10
N ILE A 134 -2.12 -53.94 -18.22
CA ILE A 134 -1.82 -55.04 -17.30
C ILE A 134 -3.00 -55.21 -16.31
N TYR A 135 -3.46 -54.11 -15.70
CA TYR A 135 -4.58 -54.15 -14.76
C TYR A 135 -5.87 -54.58 -15.43
N GLY A 136 -6.12 -54.15 -16.66
CA GLY A 136 -7.31 -54.48 -17.50
C GLY A 136 -7.38 -55.96 -17.87
N SER A 137 -6.29 -56.76 -17.79
CA SER A 137 -6.35 -58.21 -17.93
C SER A 137 -7.28 -58.87 -16.94
N GLY A 138 -7.54 -58.22 -15.78
CA GLY A 138 -8.35 -58.74 -14.68
C GLY A 138 -7.67 -59.83 -13.84
N GLU A 139 -6.38 -60.17 -14.12
CA GLU A 139 -5.65 -61.23 -13.51
C GLU A 139 -4.65 -60.81 -12.43
N VAL A 140 -4.55 -59.50 -12.19
CA VAL A 140 -3.65 -58.91 -11.18
C VAL A 140 -4.45 -58.25 -10.06
N GLU A 141 -3.88 -58.22 -8.83
CA GLU A 141 -4.47 -57.50 -7.67
C GLU A 141 -4.28 -56.00 -7.84
N TYR A 142 -3.05 -55.62 -8.26
CA TYR A 142 -2.69 -54.24 -8.59
C TYR A 142 -1.59 -54.21 -9.67
N ALA A 143 -1.47 -53.11 -10.37
CA ALA A 143 -0.34 -52.73 -11.22
C ALA A 143 0.00 -51.28 -10.99
N GLN A 144 1.29 -50.92 -11.01
CA GLN A 144 1.80 -49.56 -10.74
C GLN A 144 3.16 -49.35 -11.40
N PRO A 145 3.58 -48.10 -11.66
CA PRO A 145 4.94 -47.78 -12.03
C PRO A 145 5.96 -48.28 -10.98
N LYS A 146 7.20 -48.57 -11.37
CA LYS A 146 8.28 -48.71 -10.41
C LYS A 146 8.79 -47.36 -10.00
N TYR A 147 8.26 -46.79 -8.92
CA TYR A 147 8.66 -45.48 -8.39
C TYR A 147 10.11 -45.49 -7.93
N ILE A 148 10.78 -44.36 -8.13
CA ILE A 148 12.13 -44.08 -7.64
C ILE A 148 11.98 -43.43 -6.27
N GLN A 149 12.67 -43.92 -5.27
CA GLN A 149 12.76 -43.33 -3.95
C GLN A 149 14.07 -42.57 -3.86
N GLN A 150 14.01 -41.27 -3.52
CA GLN A 150 15.20 -40.45 -3.33
C GLN A 150 15.55 -40.37 -1.84
N VAL A 151 16.82 -40.32 -1.52
CA VAL A 151 17.31 -40.00 -0.17
C VAL A 151 17.22 -38.49 -0.03
N SER A 152 16.41 -37.98 0.89
CA SER A 152 16.31 -36.56 1.15
C SER A 152 17.64 -36.03 1.69
N PHE A 153 18.10 -34.91 1.11
CA PHE A 153 19.26 -34.20 1.61
C PHE A 153 18.98 -33.67 3.04
N THR A 154 19.93 -33.93 3.95
CA THR A 154 19.87 -33.39 5.32
C THR A 154 21.22 -32.70 5.57
N PRO A 155 21.21 -31.37 5.87
CA PRO A 155 22.42 -30.65 6.25
C PRO A 155 23.10 -31.26 7.48
N ASN A 156 24.40 -31.08 7.59
CA ASN A 156 25.21 -31.60 8.70
C ASN A 156 25.38 -30.60 9.85
N ASP A 157 24.61 -29.51 9.86
CA ASP A 157 24.69 -28.45 10.84
C ASP A 157 24.18 -28.94 12.20
N PRO A 158 24.99 -28.85 13.27
CA PRO A 158 24.71 -29.54 14.53
C PRO A 158 23.45 -29.03 15.24
N SER A 159 23.04 -27.81 15.02
CA SER A 159 21.83 -27.22 15.60
C SER A 159 20.57 -27.38 14.74
N LEU A 160 20.61 -28.07 13.60
CA LEU A 160 19.47 -28.31 12.73
C LEU A 160 18.27 -28.89 13.48
N GLY A 161 18.51 -29.74 14.51
CA GLY A 161 17.47 -30.30 15.35
C GLY A 161 16.67 -29.27 16.14
N SER A 162 17.23 -28.10 16.39
CA SER A 162 16.56 -26.95 17.05
C SER A 162 15.74 -26.10 16.08
N GLN A 163 15.87 -26.31 14.76
CA GLN A 163 15.26 -25.53 13.70
C GLN A 163 14.02 -26.23 13.12
N TYR A 164 12.96 -26.40 13.92
CA TYR A 164 11.72 -27.06 13.46
C TYR A 164 11.16 -26.47 12.15
N TYR A 165 11.39 -25.17 11.94
CA TYR A 165 10.86 -24.41 10.81
C TYR A 165 11.41 -24.88 9.47
N ILE A 166 12.64 -25.38 9.41
CA ILE A 166 13.27 -25.91 8.20
C ILE A 166 12.44 -27.09 7.63
N ASN A 167 12.05 -28.03 8.49
CA ASN A 167 11.18 -29.13 8.07
C ASN A 167 9.73 -28.66 7.83
N LYS A 168 9.27 -27.67 8.61
CA LYS A 168 7.90 -27.18 8.49
C LYS A 168 7.62 -26.55 7.12
N ILE A 169 8.56 -25.79 6.57
CA ILE A 169 8.45 -25.19 5.23
C ILE A 169 8.87 -26.13 4.11
N GLN A 170 9.16 -27.40 4.40
CA GLN A 170 9.65 -28.40 3.43
C GLN A 170 10.97 -28.00 2.75
N ALA A 171 11.86 -27.31 3.47
CA ALA A 171 13.14 -26.86 2.93
C ALA A 171 14.07 -28.02 2.51
N PRO A 172 14.24 -29.14 3.27
CA PRO A 172 15.08 -30.25 2.85
C PRO A 172 14.67 -30.82 1.49
N ALA A 173 13.37 -31.05 1.26
CA ALA A 173 12.88 -31.53 -0.03
C ALA A 173 13.00 -30.47 -1.14
N GLY A 174 12.93 -29.18 -0.79
CA GLY A 174 13.21 -28.07 -1.70
C GLY A 174 14.69 -28.02 -2.08
N TRP A 175 15.60 -28.23 -1.12
CA TRP A 175 17.05 -28.25 -1.36
C TRP A 175 17.54 -29.47 -2.16
N ASP A 176 16.76 -30.55 -2.21
CA ASP A 176 17.00 -31.65 -3.17
C ASP A 176 16.88 -31.16 -4.63
N ILE A 177 16.09 -30.09 -4.88
CA ILE A 177 15.86 -29.49 -6.20
C ILE A 177 16.82 -28.33 -6.45
N GLN A 178 16.89 -27.37 -5.47
CA GLN A 178 17.65 -26.13 -5.60
C GLN A 178 18.27 -25.71 -4.26
N GLN A 179 19.60 -25.57 -4.22
CA GLN A 179 20.38 -25.18 -3.04
C GLN A 179 20.82 -23.70 -3.05
N GLY A 180 20.14 -22.87 -3.84
CA GLY A 180 20.50 -21.46 -4.00
C GLY A 180 21.63 -21.22 -5.00
N ASP A 181 21.76 -19.96 -5.41
CA ASP A 181 22.82 -19.47 -6.29
C ASP A 181 23.56 -18.33 -5.56
N THR A 182 24.88 -18.36 -5.57
CA THR A 182 25.75 -17.34 -4.96
C THR A 182 25.61 -15.96 -5.61
N ASN A 183 25.02 -15.87 -6.80
CA ASN A 183 24.68 -14.62 -7.47
C ASN A 183 23.32 -14.04 -6.99
N VAL A 184 22.51 -14.82 -6.30
CA VAL A 184 21.26 -14.34 -5.69
C VAL A 184 21.59 -13.81 -4.30
N VAL A 185 21.37 -12.50 -4.12
CA VAL A 185 21.70 -11.78 -2.90
C VAL A 185 20.43 -11.39 -2.17
N ILE A 186 20.40 -11.58 -0.85
CA ILE A 186 19.36 -11.12 0.07
C ILE A 186 19.91 -9.90 0.80
N GLY A 187 19.34 -8.73 0.61
CA GLY A 187 19.63 -7.53 1.39
C GLY A 187 18.95 -7.62 2.75
N ILE A 188 19.70 -7.58 3.83
CA ILE A 188 19.19 -7.55 5.20
C ILE A 188 19.22 -6.09 5.67
N VAL A 189 18.09 -5.41 5.53
CA VAL A 189 17.90 -4.02 5.97
C VAL A 189 17.40 -4.07 7.41
N ASP A 190 18.33 -3.92 8.37
CA ASP A 190 18.05 -4.17 9.79
C ASP A 190 19.03 -3.42 10.71
N SER A 191 19.20 -3.87 11.96
CA SER A 191 20.08 -3.26 12.98
C SER A 191 21.58 -3.54 12.78
N GLY A 192 21.98 -4.18 11.70
CA GLY A 192 23.34 -4.62 11.39
C GLY A 192 23.47 -6.14 11.39
N THR A 193 24.61 -6.64 10.88
CA THR A 193 24.91 -8.08 10.73
C THR A 193 26.28 -8.38 11.32
N ASP A 194 26.37 -9.41 12.14
CA ASP A 194 27.67 -9.98 12.62
C ASP A 194 28.34 -10.71 11.45
N TRP A 195 28.92 -9.92 10.53
CA TRP A 195 29.39 -10.41 9.23
C TRP A 195 30.59 -11.35 9.33
N ASP A 196 31.30 -11.41 10.45
CA ASP A 196 32.40 -12.35 10.71
C ASP A 196 31.99 -13.57 11.55
N HIS A 197 30.70 -13.69 11.89
CA HIS A 197 30.15 -14.86 12.56
C HIS A 197 30.47 -16.13 11.73
N PRO A 198 31.03 -17.21 12.31
CA PRO A 198 31.47 -18.39 11.59
C PRO A 198 30.40 -19.06 10.70
N ASP A 199 29.14 -18.86 11.05
CA ASP A 199 27.99 -19.40 10.34
C ASP A 199 27.33 -18.40 9.35
N LEU A 200 27.88 -17.20 9.21
CA LEU A 200 27.44 -16.18 8.25
C LEU A 200 28.54 -15.80 7.25
N ALA A 201 29.78 -15.71 7.69
CA ALA A 201 30.89 -15.10 6.96
C ALA A 201 31.05 -15.58 5.51
N ALA A 202 30.91 -16.89 5.26
CA ALA A 202 31.05 -17.43 3.91
C ALA A 202 29.87 -17.07 2.98
N ASN A 203 28.71 -16.68 3.54
CA ASN A 203 27.56 -16.23 2.77
C ASN A 203 27.43 -14.69 2.69
N ILE A 204 28.33 -13.94 3.34
CA ILE A 204 28.37 -12.48 3.16
C ILE A 204 28.72 -12.13 1.72
N LYS A 205 27.99 -11.20 1.14
CA LYS A 205 28.28 -10.63 -0.17
C LYS A 205 29.47 -9.70 -0.06
N ILE A 206 30.52 -9.97 -0.80
CA ILE A 206 31.72 -9.13 -0.87
C ILE A 206 31.68 -8.28 -2.13
N ASN A 207 31.90 -6.99 -1.99
CA ASN A 207 32.15 -6.06 -3.09
C ASN A 207 33.67 -6.00 -3.39
N TYR A 208 34.16 -6.90 -4.25
CA TYR A 208 35.59 -6.91 -4.63
C TYR A 208 36.00 -5.72 -5.50
N ALA A 209 35.05 -4.95 -6.04
CA ALA A 209 35.32 -3.77 -6.84
C ALA A 209 35.64 -2.56 -5.97
N ASP A 210 35.27 -2.57 -4.68
CA ASP A 210 35.51 -1.49 -3.73
C ASP A 210 36.18 -2.03 -2.43
N PRO A 211 37.49 -2.38 -2.48
CA PRO A 211 38.20 -2.92 -1.32
C PRO A 211 38.50 -1.82 -0.30
N ILE A 212 38.66 -2.20 0.99
CA ILE A 212 38.91 -1.25 2.09
C ILE A 212 40.27 -0.57 1.95
N ASN A 213 40.27 0.65 1.40
CA ASN A 213 41.48 1.44 1.15
C ASN A 213 41.30 2.96 1.29
N GLY A 214 40.10 3.43 1.66
CA GLY A 214 39.72 4.84 1.83
C GLY A 214 39.37 5.55 0.52
N VAL A 215 39.14 4.79 -0.58
CA VAL A 215 38.77 5.31 -1.90
C VAL A 215 37.54 4.58 -2.39
N ASP A 216 36.60 5.27 -2.97
CA ASP A 216 35.45 4.73 -3.69
C ASP A 216 35.94 4.23 -5.08
N ASP A 217 36.40 2.96 -5.14
CA ASP A 217 37.05 2.40 -6.34
C ASP A 217 36.06 2.09 -7.46
N ASP A 218 34.78 1.83 -7.16
CA ASP A 218 33.74 1.54 -8.16
C ASP A 218 32.87 2.76 -8.48
N ALA A 219 33.15 3.91 -7.86
CA ALA A 219 32.53 5.20 -8.07
C ALA A 219 30.99 5.19 -7.90
N ASP A 220 30.50 4.42 -6.94
CA ASP A 220 29.08 4.27 -6.66
C ASP A 220 28.58 5.21 -5.53
N GLY A 221 29.49 6.00 -4.95
CA GLY A 221 29.20 6.99 -3.91
C GLY A 221 29.31 6.46 -2.47
N TYR A 222 29.79 5.22 -2.27
CA TYR A 222 29.92 4.56 -0.96
C TYR A 222 31.35 4.07 -0.77
N VAL A 223 32.21 4.84 -0.10
CA VAL A 223 33.63 4.53 0.07
C VAL A 223 33.84 3.25 0.88
N ASP A 224 34.57 2.28 0.31
CA ASP A 224 34.93 1.02 0.96
C ASP A 224 33.72 0.13 1.36
N ASN A 225 32.63 0.14 0.61
CA ASN A 225 31.44 -0.67 0.93
C ASN A 225 31.61 -2.18 0.72
N TYR A 226 32.76 -2.69 1.16
CA TYR A 226 33.27 -4.03 0.87
C TYR A 226 32.37 -5.17 1.38
N ARG A 227 31.72 -5.00 2.57
CA ARG A 227 30.89 -6.04 3.23
C ARG A 227 29.43 -5.63 3.40
N GLY A 228 29.03 -4.50 2.88
CA GLY A 228 27.73 -3.86 3.09
C GLY A 228 27.90 -2.38 3.47
N TRP A 229 26.92 -1.81 4.13
CA TRP A 229 26.93 -0.38 4.44
C TRP A 229 26.17 -0.07 5.73
N ASP A 230 26.66 0.85 6.54
CA ASP A 230 25.95 1.44 7.67
C ASP A 230 25.40 2.81 7.27
N LEU A 231 24.09 2.93 7.25
CA LEU A 231 23.38 4.18 6.92
C LEU A 231 23.07 5.02 8.17
N ALA A 232 23.15 4.44 9.35
CA ALA A 232 22.80 5.11 10.60
C ALA A 232 24.03 5.63 11.36
N GLY A 233 25.18 4.94 11.25
CA GLY A 233 26.42 5.28 11.91
C GLY A 233 26.37 5.18 13.44
N ALA A 234 27.28 5.89 14.10
CA ALA A 234 27.51 5.73 15.52
C ALA A 234 26.48 6.44 16.43
N ASP A 235 25.84 7.52 15.97
CA ASP A 235 25.01 8.38 16.82
C ASP A 235 23.66 8.71 16.18
N TYR A 236 22.56 8.29 16.81
CA TYR A 236 21.20 8.54 16.31
C TYR A 236 20.82 10.04 16.28
N ASN A 237 21.52 10.91 17.02
CA ASN A 237 21.33 12.36 16.96
C ASN A 237 22.17 13.03 15.84
N ASN A 238 23.17 12.31 15.28
CA ASN A 238 24.02 12.78 14.24
C ASN A 238 24.34 11.64 13.28
N VAL A 239 23.40 11.36 12.37
CA VAL A 239 23.48 10.24 11.43
C VAL A 239 24.60 10.50 10.42
N VAL A 240 25.66 9.71 10.50
CA VAL A 240 26.81 9.77 9.57
C VAL A 240 27.08 8.33 9.11
N ALA A 241 26.76 8.04 7.88
CA ALA A 241 26.95 6.73 7.29
C ALA A 241 28.41 6.32 7.18
N ASP A 242 28.70 5.03 7.31
CA ASP A 242 30.05 4.46 7.15
C ASP A 242 30.04 3.05 6.52
N ASN A 243 31.21 2.43 6.37
CA ASN A 243 31.40 1.16 5.68
C ASN A 243 31.35 -0.07 6.57
N ASP A 244 30.95 0.04 7.84
CA ASP A 244 30.89 -1.09 8.76
C ASP A 244 29.45 -1.47 9.16
N PRO A 245 28.81 -2.41 8.46
CA PRO A 245 27.48 -2.90 8.79
C PRO A 245 27.44 -3.83 10.02
N MET A 246 28.53 -3.91 10.78
CA MET A 246 28.61 -4.71 12.00
C MET A 246 27.61 -4.21 13.04
N ILE A 247 26.99 -5.15 13.75
CA ILE A 247 26.21 -4.80 14.93
C ILE A 247 27.11 -4.34 16.07
N MET A 248 26.64 -3.38 16.85
CA MET A 248 27.38 -2.93 18.03
C MET A 248 26.66 -3.35 19.31
N GLY A 249 27.29 -4.30 20.02
CA GLY A 249 26.83 -4.80 21.31
C GLY A 249 25.67 -5.80 21.27
N SER A 250 25.46 -6.49 22.40
CA SER A 250 24.50 -7.60 22.54
C SER A 250 23.03 -7.19 22.45
N ASN A 251 22.71 -5.91 22.52
CA ASN A 251 21.32 -5.46 22.49
C ASN A 251 20.77 -5.36 21.05
N ASN A 252 21.64 -5.20 20.05
CA ASN A 252 21.24 -5.07 18.63
C ASN A 252 21.33 -6.38 17.83
N ASN A 253 21.23 -7.53 18.49
CA ASN A 253 21.34 -8.86 17.87
C ASN A 253 20.29 -9.15 16.77
N HIS A 254 19.29 -8.31 16.60
CA HIS A 254 18.14 -8.58 15.74
C HIS A 254 18.54 -8.84 14.28
N GLY A 255 19.33 -7.97 13.66
CA GLY A 255 19.76 -8.14 12.28
C GLY A 255 20.66 -9.36 12.06
N SER A 256 21.51 -9.75 13.04
CA SER A 256 22.27 -10.99 12.96
C SER A 256 21.39 -12.24 13.03
N HIS A 257 20.34 -12.21 13.87
CA HIS A 257 19.36 -13.30 13.94
C HIS A 257 18.62 -13.45 12.61
N VAL A 258 18.13 -12.35 12.06
CA VAL A 258 17.46 -12.26 10.76
C VAL A 258 18.38 -12.76 9.63
N SER A 259 19.68 -12.42 9.66
CA SER A 259 20.67 -12.88 8.68
C SER A 259 20.81 -14.39 8.68
N GLY A 260 20.88 -15.01 9.87
CA GLY A 260 20.98 -16.45 10.03
C GLY A 260 19.74 -17.18 9.51
N ASP A 261 18.55 -16.71 9.81
CA ASP A 261 17.30 -17.28 9.31
C ASP A 261 17.22 -17.22 7.77
N ALA A 262 17.66 -16.09 7.20
CA ALA A 262 17.63 -15.88 5.77
C ALA A 262 18.63 -16.78 5.03
N SER A 263 19.90 -16.84 5.47
CA SER A 263 20.93 -17.58 4.74
C SER A 263 22.21 -17.84 5.56
N ALA A 264 22.10 -18.40 6.76
CA ALA A 264 23.27 -19.01 7.40
C ALA A 264 23.93 -20.03 6.48
N VAL A 265 25.24 -20.26 6.66
CA VAL A 265 26.04 -21.18 5.82
C VAL A 265 25.60 -22.61 6.10
N THR A 266 24.77 -23.14 5.25
CA THR A 266 24.17 -24.46 5.40
C THR A 266 25.14 -25.58 4.98
N ASN A 267 25.15 -26.70 5.72
CA ASN A 267 25.97 -27.89 5.51
C ASN A 267 27.47 -27.62 5.68
N ASN A 268 27.84 -26.78 6.64
CA ASN A 268 29.20 -26.43 6.95
C ASN A 268 29.76 -27.14 8.24
N GLY A 269 28.91 -27.96 8.92
CA GLY A 269 29.25 -28.63 10.16
C GLY A 269 29.29 -27.67 11.38
N THR A 270 28.74 -26.49 11.26
CA THR A 270 28.70 -25.43 12.27
C THR A 270 27.25 -24.93 12.45
N GLY A 271 26.82 -24.62 13.66
CA GLY A 271 25.63 -23.92 13.99
C GLY A 271 24.34 -24.40 13.32
N ILE A 272 23.76 -23.62 12.47
CA ILE A 272 22.41 -23.74 11.90
C ILE A 272 22.39 -23.80 10.37
N ALA A 273 21.26 -24.24 9.81
CA ALA A 273 21.00 -24.15 8.37
C ALA A 273 20.16 -22.89 8.06
N GLY A 274 20.63 -22.03 7.14
CA GLY A 274 19.89 -20.90 6.62
C GLY A 274 18.93 -21.29 5.49
N THR A 275 17.75 -20.67 5.44
CA THR A 275 16.71 -21.04 4.46
C THR A 275 17.18 -20.85 3.02
N GLY A 276 17.97 -19.80 2.72
CA GLY A 276 18.52 -19.47 1.39
C GLY A 276 19.75 -20.29 0.99
N PHE A 277 20.27 -21.15 1.86
CA PHE A 277 21.35 -22.10 1.67
C PHE A 277 22.65 -21.44 1.16
N LYS A 278 22.85 -21.35 -0.19
CA LYS A 278 24.03 -20.74 -0.84
C LYS A 278 23.84 -19.29 -1.25
N CYS A 279 22.62 -18.76 -1.13
CA CYS A 279 22.35 -17.37 -1.46
C CYS A 279 23.16 -16.44 -0.54
N LYS A 280 23.63 -15.32 -1.09
CA LYS A 280 24.46 -14.37 -0.33
C LYS A 280 23.61 -13.40 0.49
N ILE A 281 24.20 -12.84 1.53
CA ILE A 281 23.63 -11.79 2.39
C ILE A 281 24.40 -10.51 2.16
N LEU A 282 23.71 -9.40 1.93
CA LEU A 282 24.24 -8.04 2.03
C LEU A 282 23.72 -7.40 3.31
N GLY A 283 24.58 -7.14 4.27
CA GLY A 283 24.24 -6.39 5.49
C GLY A 283 24.03 -4.92 5.18
N VAL A 284 22.86 -4.38 5.59
CA VAL A 284 22.52 -2.95 5.46
C VAL A 284 22.04 -2.50 6.83
N LYS A 285 22.94 -1.81 7.54
CA LYS A 285 22.67 -1.36 8.91
C LYS A 285 21.91 -0.04 8.89
N CYS A 286 20.80 0.00 9.63
CA CYS A 286 19.86 1.11 9.67
C CYS A 286 19.52 1.55 11.10
N ALA A 287 20.23 1.02 12.10
CA ALA A 287 20.13 1.44 13.51
C ALA A 287 21.48 1.97 13.98
N ALA A 288 21.50 3.11 14.66
CA ALA A 288 22.73 3.70 15.17
C ALA A 288 23.31 2.89 16.36
N ASP A 289 24.63 2.92 16.51
CA ASP A 289 25.35 2.15 17.53
C ASP A 289 24.94 2.49 18.96
N ASN A 290 24.72 3.76 19.25
CA ASN A 290 24.36 4.24 20.57
C ASN A 290 22.85 4.26 20.84
N ASP A 291 22.02 3.84 19.92
CA ASP A 291 20.57 3.88 20.08
C ASP A 291 20.09 2.71 20.96
N THR A 292 19.53 3.05 22.10
CA THR A 292 18.96 2.11 23.08
C THR A 292 17.51 2.42 23.41
N ARG A 293 16.83 3.23 22.58
CA ARG A 293 15.46 3.72 22.82
C ARG A 293 14.39 2.66 22.61
N GLY A 294 14.68 1.61 21.88
CA GLY A 294 13.73 0.53 21.59
C GLY A 294 13.53 -0.41 22.78
N ALA A 295 12.52 -1.27 22.69
CA ALA A 295 12.19 -2.24 23.72
C ALA A 295 13.38 -3.18 24.00
N GLY A 296 13.73 -3.33 25.27
CA GLY A 296 14.89 -4.14 25.68
C GLY A 296 16.24 -3.48 25.44
N GLY A 297 16.28 -2.17 25.10
CA GLY A 297 17.50 -1.42 24.81
C GLY A 297 18.03 -1.63 23.39
N THR A 298 17.17 -2.04 22.46
CA THR A 298 17.50 -2.13 21.03
C THR A 298 17.44 -0.76 20.35
N GLY A 299 18.19 -0.57 19.26
CA GLY A 299 18.08 0.61 18.42
C GLY A 299 16.81 0.60 17.55
N TYR A 300 16.32 1.79 17.20
CA TYR A 300 15.29 1.94 16.19
C TYR A 300 15.90 1.90 14.78
N ILE A 301 15.13 1.42 13.82
CA ILE A 301 15.48 1.53 12.39
C ILE A 301 15.15 2.97 11.95
N ILE A 302 16.18 3.79 11.74
CA ILE A 302 16.03 5.22 11.43
C ILE A 302 16.28 5.57 9.96
N THR A 303 16.96 4.67 9.21
CA THR A 303 17.29 4.83 7.77
C THR A 303 16.82 3.64 6.93
N GLY A 304 15.68 3.05 7.32
CA GLY A 304 15.22 1.78 6.72
C GLY A 304 14.86 1.90 5.24
N TYR A 305 14.26 3.00 4.79
CA TYR A 305 13.89 3.20 3.39
C TYR A 305 15.10 3.54 2.52
N GLU A 306 16.06 4.28 3.04
CA GLU A 306 17.37 4.49 2.43
C GLU A 306 18.10 3.14 2.28
N GLY A 307 17.98 2.27 3.28
CA GLY A 307 18.50 0.90 3.25
C GLY A 307 17.86 0.04 2.16
N ILE A 308 16.56 0.13 1.96
CA ILE A 308 15.85 -0.56 0.86
C ILE A 308 16.40 -0.08 -0.49
N LYS A 309 16.56 1.25 -0.67
CA LYS A 309 17.15 1.83 -1.89
C LYS A 309 18.57 1.31 -2.11
N TYR A 310 19.42 1.36 -1.09
CA TYR A 310 20.80 0.87 -1.16
C TYR A 310 20.86 -0.60 -1.58
N ALA A 311 20.12 -1.48 -0.89
CA ALA A 311 20.09 -2.91 -1.22
C ALA A 311 19.61 -3.17 -2.67
N ALA A 312 18.61 -2.42 -3.14
CA ALA A 312 18.12 -2.51 -4.51
C ALA A 312 19.17 -2.06 -5.54
N ASP A 313 19.89 -0.97 -5.26
CA ASP A 313 20.97 -0.46 -6.13
C ASP A 313 22.17 -1.41 -6.19
N LYS A 314 22.47 -2.13 -5.09
CA LYS A 314 23.50 -3.15 -5.03
C LYS A 314 23.07 -4.50 -5.64
N GLY A 315 21.88 -4.54 -6.27
CA GLY A 315 21.39 -5.69 -7.03
C GLY A 315 20.91 -6.86 -6.18
N CYS A 316 20.46 -6.62 -4.95
CA CYS A 316 19.79 -7.64 -4.16
C CYS A 316 18.53 -8.12 -4.87
N ALA A 317 18.40 -9.42 -5.09
CA ALA A 317 17.20 -9.99 -5.71
C ALA A 317 16.00 -10.01 -4.77
N VAL A 318 16.28 -10.11 -3.46
CA VAL A 318 15.30 -10.07 -2.37
C VAL A 318 15.82 -9.11 -1.31
N ILE A 319 14.95 -8.32 -0.71
CA ILE A 319 15.26 -7.40 0.38
C ILE A 319 14.36 -7.75 1.55
N ASN A 320 14.94 -8.10 2.70
CA ASN A 320 14.21 -8.40 3.91
C ASN A 320 14.16 -7.19 4.83
N CYS A 321 12.93 -6.84 5.27
CA CYS A 321 12.64 -5.79 6.22
C CYS A 321 11.89 -6.37 7.42
N SER A 322 12.61 -6.68 8.49
CA SER A 322 12.06 -7.25 9.73
C SER A 322 11.64 -6.17 10.75
N TRP A 323 11.17 -5.04 10.27
CA TRP A 323 10.79 -3.86 11.04
C TRP A 323 9.56 -3.19 10.44
N GLY A 324 9.01 -2.21 11.18
CA GLY A 324 7.89 -1.39 10.67
C GLY A 324 7.17 -0.61 11.76
N GLY A 325 6.11 0.10 11.34
CA GLY A 325 5.29 0.95 12.19
C GLY A 325 3.89 1.21 11.63
N GLY A 326 3.12 2.04 12.35
CA GLY A 326 1.77 2.41 11.94
C GLY A 326 1.70 3.58 10.92
N GLY A 327 2.79 4.32 10.74
CA GLY A 327 2.85 5.43 9.80
C GLY A 327 3.25 4.97 8.40
N GLY A 328 2.62 5.52 7.37
CA GLY A 328 2.98 5.25 5.98
C GLY A 328 2.63 6.43 5.09
N GLY A 329 3.44 6.68 4.05
CA GLY A 329 3.28 7.79 3.13
C GLY A 329 3.66 7.46 1.69
N GLN A 330 3.57 8.44 0.81
CA GLN A 330 3.88 8.25 -0.61
C GLN A 330 5.38 8.10 -0.86
N PHE A 331 6.22 8.79 -0.09
CA PHE A 331 7.68 8.66 -0.18
C PHE A 331 8.12 7.20 0.00
N GLU A 332 7.63 6.55 1.03
CA GLU A 332 7.96 5.17 1.33
C GLU A 332 7.40 4.22 0.25
N GLN A 333 6.18 4.47 -0.24
CA GLN A 333 5.63 3.70 -1.36
C GLN A 333 6.47 3.88 -2.63
N ASP A 334 7.01 5.06 -2.89
CA ASP A 334 7.88 5.33 -4.05
C ASP A 334 9.20 4.56 -3.93
N VAL A 335 9.80 4.48 -2.73
CA VAL A 335 10.99 3.66 -2.46
C VAL A 335 10.70 2.17 -2.70
N ILE A 336 9.57 1.66 -2.22
CA ILE A 336 9.14 0.28 -2.48
C ILE A 336 8.94 0.04 -3.99
N THR A 337 8.29 0.97 -4.68
CA THR A 337 8.07 0.88 -6.12
C THR A 337 9.41 0.91 -6.88
N TYR A 338 10.34 1.77 -6.49
CA TYR A 338 11.68 1.80 -7.03
C TYR A 338 12.41 0.46 -6.87
N ALA A 339 12.41 -0.12 -5.67
CA ALA A 339 13.04 -1.41 -5.42
C ALA A 339 12.39 -2.53 -6.26
N SER A 340 11.08 -2.68 -6.17
CA SER A 340 10.37 -3.84 -6.73
C SER A 340 10.17 -3.74 -8.25
N ILE A 341 9.98 -2.55 -8.80
CA ILE A 341 9.67 -2.34 -10.22
C ILE A 341 10.89 -1.85 -10.99
N ASN A 342 11.58 -0.80 -10.52
CA ASN A 342 12.70 -0.22 -11.29
C ASN A 342 13.96 -1.09 -11.18
N LYS A 343 14.22 -1.67 -9.99
CA LYS A 343 15.42 -2.47 -9.71
C LYS A 343 15.18 -3.97 -9.72
N ASN A 344 13.91 -4.40 -9.82
CA ASN A 344 13.56 -5.83 -9.84
C ASN A 344 13.99 -6.58 -8.57
N SER A 345 13.89 -5.95 -7.41
CA SER A 345 14.25 -6.45 -6.08
C SER A 345 12.97 -6.70 -5.27
N LEU A 346 12.66 -7.94 -4.93
CA LEU A 346 11.46 -8.25 -4.13
C LEU A 346 11.64 -7.79 -2.68
N VAL A 347 10.74 -6.94 -2.20
CA VAL A 347 10.72 -6.53 -0.79
C VAL A 347 9.83 -7.47 0.01
N VAL A 348 10.38 -8.10 1.06
CA VAL A 348 9.70 -9.04 1.97
C VAL A 348 9.68 -8.41 3.36
N CYS A 349 8.51 -8.26 3.97
CA CYS A 349 8.35 -7.50 5.20
C CYS A 349 7.57 -8.24 6.29
N ALA A 350 7.98 -8.05 7.52
CA ALA A 350 7.28 -8.50 8.71
C ALA A 350 5.93 -7.78 8.87
N ALA A 351 4.84 -8.52 9.07
CA ALA A 351 3.48 -7.96 9.19
C ALA A 351 3.23 -7.20 10.51
N GLY A 352 4.16 -7.32 11.50
CA GLY A 352 4.07 -6.66 12.80
C GLY A 352 3.60 -7.59 13.94
N ASN A 353 3.84 -7.15 15.18
CA ASN A 353 3.73 -7.98 16.41
C ASN A 353 2.70 -7.45 17.41
N ASN A 354 1.68 -6.70 16.97
CA ASN A 354 0.71 -6.03 17.84
C ASN A 354 -0.60 -6.81 17.99
N SER A 355 -0.71 -8.03 17.42
CA SER A 355 -1.98 -8.80 17.33
C SER A 355 -3.13 -7.97 16.75
N SER A 356 -2.86 -7.16 15.74
CA SER A 356 -3.76 -6.17 15.14
C SER A 356 -4.08 -6.51 13.69
N SER A 357 -5.23 -6.04 13.21
CA SER A 357 -5.58 -6.02 11.79
C SER A 357 -5.32 -4.68 11.11
N ALA A 358 -4.81 -3.69 11.85
CA ALA A 358 -4.40 -2.42 11.29
C ALA A 358 -3.21 -2.60 10.34
N THR A 359 -3.17 -1.79 9.30
CA THR A 359 -2.06 -1.80 8.34
C THR A 359 -0.76 -1.45 9.04
N PHE A 360 0.28 -2.21 8.77
CA PHE A 360 1.62 -2.05 9.32
C PHE A 360 2.59 -1.83 8.15
N TYR A 361 3.37 -0.77 8.18
CA TYR A 361 4.28 -0.40 7.09
C TYR A 361 5.74 -0.74 7.46
N PRO A 362 6.56 -1.20 6.48
CA PRO A 362 6.33 -1.25 5.02
C PRO A 362 5.48 -2.43 4.52
N ALA A 363 5.10 -3.41 5.36
CA ALA A 363 4.36 -4.62 4.96
C ALA A 363 3.02 -4.33 4.23
N GLY A 364 2.38 -3.18 4.50
CA GLY A 364 1.12 -2.77 3.89
C GLY A 364 1.25 -2.06 2.55
N TYR A 365 2.46 -1.77 2.08
CA TYR A 365 2.65 -1.14 0.78
C TYR A 365 2.43 -2.10 -0.38
N ARG A 366 2.04 -1.54 -1.51
CA ARG A 366 1.93 -2.28 -2.74
C ARG A 366 3.30 -2.77 -3.20
N TYR A 367 3.36 -3.98 -3.80
CA TYR A 367 4.57 -4.66 -4.29
C TYR A 367 5.48 -5.23 -3.21
N VAL A 368 5.02 -5.28 -1.96
CA VAL A 368 5.66 -5.98 -0.86
C VAL A 368 5.07 -7.39 -0.72
N LEU A 369 5.84 -8.34 -0.27
CA LEU A 369 5.36 -9.63 0.23
C LEU A 369 5.28 -9.57 1.76
N SER A 370 4.08 -9.44 2.28
CA SER A 370 3.80 -9.29 3.72
C SER A 370 3.71 -10.64 4.42
N VAL A 371 4.47 -10.82 5.51
CA VAL A 371 4.65 -12.11 6.18
C VAL A 371 4.17 -12.08 7.63
N ALA A 372 3.12 -12.84 7.93
CA ALA A 372 2.64 -13.09 9.30
C ALA A 372 3.35 -14.31 9.94
N SER A 373 3.29 -14.41 11.27
CA SER A 373 3.96 -15.46 12.04
C SER A 373 3.02 -16.58 12.45
N THR A 374 3.50 -17.83 12.32
CA THR A 374 2.90 -19.04 12.90
C THR A 374 3.87 -19.75 13.84
N ASN A 375 3.33 -20.58 14.74
CA ASN A 375 4.11 -21.49 15.57
C ASN A 375 4.32 -22.85 14.87
N SER A 376 4.96 -23.78 15.58
CA SER A 376 5.26 -25.14 15.08
C SER A 376 4.04 -25.97 14.70
N SER A 377 2.83 -25.61 15.17
CA SER A 377 1.56 -26.26 14.86
C SER A 377 0.75 -25.54 13.78
N ASP A 378 1.32 -24.57 13.05
CA ASP A 378 0.65 -23.70 12.08
C ASP A 378 -0.46 -22.81 12.66
N ILE A 379 -0.51 -22.67 13.98
CA ILE A 379 -1.41 -21.72 14.65
C ILE A 379 -0.76 -20.33 14.55
N ARG A 380 -1.54 -19.30 14.22
CA ARG A 380 -1.09 -17.90 14.25
C ARG A 380 -0.40 -17.59 15.60
N SER A 381 0.80 -17.08 15.57
CA SER A 381 1.49 -16.62 16.79
C SER A 381 0.65 -15.54 17.49
N SER A 382 0.52 -15.60 18.80
CA SER A 382 -0.38 -14.72 19.56
C SER A 382 -0.13 -13.23 19.33
N PHE A 383 1.11 -12.86 19.10
CA PHE A 383 1.54 -11.48 18.81
C PHE A 383 1.34 -11.07 17.34
N SER A 384 1.31 -12.05 16.40
CA SER A 384 1.34 -11.72 14.97
C SER A 384 0.16 -10.86 14.54
N ASN A 385 0.42 -9.81 13.76
CA ASN A 385 -0.61 -9.12 13.03
C ASN A 385 -1.27 -10.04 11.99
N PHE A 386 -2.47 -9.69 11.58
CA PHE A 386 -3.30 -10.39 10.62
C PHE A 386 -4.16 -9.39 9.84
N GLY A 387 -4.78 -9.78 8.76
CA GLY A 387 -5.69 -8.88 8.04
C GLY A 387 -5.57 -8.95 6.54
N ASN A 388 -6.14 -7.95 5.87
CA ASN A 388 -6.25 -7.90 4.41
C ASN A 388 -4.91 -7.62 3.71
N SER A 389 -3.94 -7.09 4.45
CA SER A 389 -2.59 -6.77 3.95
C SER A 389 -1.58 -7.92 4.09
N VAL A 390 -1.95 -9.04 4.72
CA VAL A 390 -1.05 -10.21 4.84
C VAL A 390 -1.14 -11.06 3.58
N ASP A 391 0.02 -11.38 2.98
CA ASP A 391 0.10 -12.23 1.79
C ASP A 391 0.37 -13.69 2.11
N VAL A 392 1.27 -13.97 3.06
CA VAL A 392 1.70 -15.30 3.47
C VAL A 392 1.98 -15.38 4.96
N CYS A 393 2.13 -16.61 5.48
CA CYS A 393 2.67 -16.87 6.80
C CYS A 393 3.95 -17.70 6.72
N ALA A 394 4.80 -17.55 7.73
CA ALA A 394 5.92 -18.45 7.97
C ALA A 394 6.09 -18.71 9.48
N PRO A 395 6.82 -19.76 9.87
CA PRO A 395 7.19 -19.94 11.28
C PRO A 395 7.93 -18.71 11.83
N GLY A 396 7.51 -18.24 13.01
CA GLY A 396 8.11 -17.07 13.65
C GLY A 396 8.04 -17.14 15.19
N SER A 397 7.70 -18.31 15.76
CA SER A 397 7.77 -18.53 17.21
C SER A 397 8.81 -19.58 17.55
N GLY A 398 9.74 -19.24 18.45
CA GLY A 398 10.83 -20.13 18.88
C GLY A 398 11.82 -20.40 17.76
N ILE A 399 12.19 -19.40 17.00
CA ILE A 399 13.10 -19.51 15.85
C ILE A 399 14.54 -19.38 16.33
N TYR A 400 15.31 -20.44 16.17
CA TYR A 400 16.71 -20.53 16.62
C TYR A 400 17.66 -20.08 15.50
N SER A 401 18.47 -19.04 15.78
CA SER A 401 19.35 -18.41 14.77
C SER A 401 20.60 -17.79 15.39
N THR A 402 21.47 -17.22 14.54
CA THR A 402 22.75 -16.60 14.89
C THR A 402 22.58 -15.30 15.67
N LEU A 403 23.50 -15.04 16.58
CA LEU A 403 23.61 -13.80 17.36
C LEU A 403 25.05 -13.28 17.33
N TRP A 404 25.23 -12.06 17.81
CA TRP A 404 26.54 -11.45 18.00
C TRP A 404 27.47 -12.33 18.84
N ASN A 405 28.78 -12.21 18.56
CA ASN A 405 29.85 -12.90 19.26
C ASN A 405 29.73 -14.45 19.16
N ASN A 406 29.49 -14.96 17.97
CA ASN A 406 29.46 -16.39 17.65
C ASN A 406 28.45 -17.20 18.47
N SER A 407 27.35 -16.60 18.88
CA SER A 407 26.32 -17.22 19.71
C SER A 407 25.02 -17.47 18.94
N TYR A 408 24.09 -18.17 19.58
CA TYR A 408 22.81 -18.55 19.01
C TYR A 408 21.71 -18.47 20.09
N ALA A 409 20.51 -18.03 19.69
CA ALA A 409 19.32 -18.10 20.56
C ALA A 409 18.03 -18.21 19.75
N SER A 410 16.92 -18.47 20.46
CA SER A 410 15.58 -18.46 19.88
C SER A 410 14.91 -17.12 20.09
N PHE A 411 14.34 -16.55 19.04
CA PHE A 411 13.50 -15.36 19.08
C PHE A 411 12.08 -15.65 18.60
N ASP A 412 11.16 -14.76 18.97
CA ASP A 412 9.76 -14.75 18.57
C ASP A 412 9.44 -13.46 17.82
N GLY A 413 8.83 -13.53 16.65
CA GLY A 413 8.44 -12.35 15.89
C GLY A 413 8.04 -12.65 14.46
N THR A 414 7.22 -11.78 13.86
CA THR A 414 7.08 -11.71 12.40
C THR A 414 8.42 -11.35 11.75
N SER A 415 9.32 -10.74 12.52
CA SER A 415 10.72 -10.47 12.17
C SER A 415 11.53 -11.72 11.83
N MET A 416 11.16 -12.90 12.35
CA MET A 416 11.80 -14.19 12.05
C MET A 416 11.09 -14.91 10.91
N ALA A 417 9.78 -14.74 10.78
CA ALA A 417 8.99 -15.27 9.68
C ALA A 417 9.37 -14.63 8.32
N SER A 418 9.67 -13.35 8.32
CA SER A 418 10.08 -12.58 7.13
C SER A 418 11.38 -13.13 6.50
N PRO A 419 12.51 -13.26 7.19
CA PRO A 419 13.76 -13.77 6.60
C PRO A 419 13.67 -15.23 6.16
N ILE A 420 12.91 -16.07 6.85
CA ILE A 420 12.62 -17.45 6.39
C ILE A 420 11.91 -17.42 5.03
N THR A 421 10.99 -16.48 4.85
CA THR A 421 10.31 -16.25 3.57
C THR A 421 11.26 -15.67 2.53
N ALA A 422 12.11 -14.70 2.89
CA ALA A 422 13.08 -14.08 2.01
C ALA A 422 14.10 -15.12 1.47
N GLY A 423 14.59 -16.02 2.33
CA GLY A 423 15.43 -17.14 1.94
C GLY A 423 14.71 -18.09 0.97
N THR A 424 13.44 -18.41 1.22
CA THR A 424 12.62 -19.21 0.29
C THR A 424 12.46 -18.50 -1.06
N CYS A 425 12.22 -17.17 -1.08
CA CYS A 425 12.16 -16.37 -2.31
C CYS A 425 13.50 -16.39 -3.07
N ALA A 426 14.63 -16.34 -2.37
CA ALA A 426 15.96 -16.44 -2.98
C ALA A 426 16.20 -17.82 -3.64
N ILE A 427 15.75 -18.91 -3.02
CA ILE A 427 15.75 -20.25 -3.62
C ILE A 427 14.85 -20.29 -4.87
N VAL A 428 13.66 -19.72 -4.83
CA VAL A 428 12.77 -19.62 -6.01
C VAL A 428 13.42 -18.79 -7.11
N LYS A 429 14.07 -17.67 -6.78
CA LYS A 429 14.81 -16.86 -7.77
C LYS A 429 15.96 -17.62 -8.38
N SER A 430 16.65 -18.43 -7.60
CA SER A 430 17.74 -19.30 -8.07
C SER A 430 17.25 -20.38 -9.05
N GLN A 431 16.05 -20.94 -8.81
CA GLN A 431 15.44 -21.94 -9.69
C GLN A 431 14.85 -21.32 -10.96
N PHE A 432 14.30 -20.12 -10.86
CA PHE A 432 13.64 -19.42 -11.95
C PHE A 432 14.31 -18.04 -12.19
N PRO A 433 15.53 -18.00 -12.73
CA PRO A 433 16.31 -16.76 -12.84
C PRO A 433 15.67 -15.70 -13.75
N SER A 434 14.80 -16.12 -14.67
CA SER A 434 14.05 -15.21 -15.55
C SER A 434 12.86 -14.52 -14.87
N TYR A 435 12.41 -14.98 -13.69
CA TYR A 435 11.31 -14.38 -12.98
C TYR A 435 11.69 -12.96 -12.48
N ASN A 436 10.80 -12.02 -12.68
CA ASN A 436 10.91 -10.72 -12.03
C ASN A 436 10.56 -10.81 -10.53
N ALA A 437 10.83 -9.73 -9.78
CA ALA A 437 10.60 -9.68 -8.34
C ALA A 437 9.18 -10.11 -7.96
N LEU A 438 8.16 -9.56 -8.65
CA LEU A 438 6.76 -9.87 -8.35
C LEU A 438 6.40 -11.32 -8.69
N GLN A 439 6.95 -11.89 -9.77
CA GLN A 439 6.75 -13.30 -10.09
C GLN A 439 7.34 -14.23 -9.02
N VAL A 440 8.49 -13.88 -8.44
CA VAL A 440 9.09 -14.63 -7.32
C VAL A 440 8.16 -14.61 -6.10
N GLY A 441 7.68 -13.43 -5.69
CA GLY A 441 6.76 -13.28 -4.56
C GLY A 441 5.45 -14.03 -4.78
N GLU A 442 4.84 -13.88 -5.97
CA GLU A 442 3.60 -14.55 -6.32
C GLU A 442 3.76 -16.09 -6.39
N LYS A 443 4.91 -16.60 -6.86
CA LYS A 443 5.20 -18.03 -6.87
C LYS A 443 5.22 -18.63 -5.47
N VAL A 444 5.82 -17.95 -4.50
CA VAL A 444 5.80 -18.35 -3.08
C VAL A 444 4.39 -18.26 -2.54
N ARG A 445 3.66 -17.17 -2.82
CA ARG A 445 2.33 -16.91 -2.30
C ARG A 445 1.29 -17.93 -2.76
N VAL A 446 1.17 -18.20 -4.05
CA VAL A 446 0.11 -19.10 -4.57
C VAL A 446 0.35 -20.58 -4.25
N THR A 447 1.56 -20.94 -3.82
CA THR A 447 1.94 -22.32 -3.51
C THR A 447 2.01 -22.63 -2.00
N CYS A 448 1.55 -21.69 -1.16
CA CYS A 448 1.42 -21.88 0.29
C CYS A 448 0.52 -23.08 0.65
N ASP A 449 0.77 -23.64 1.81
CA ASP A 449 -0.15 -24.60 2.45
C ASP A 449 -1.27 -23.80 3.14
N ASN A 450 -2.52 -24.11 2.80
CA ASN A 450 -3.67 -23.47 3.43
C ASN A 450 -3.77 -23.88 4.90
N ILE A 451 -3.81 -22.90 5.80
CA ILE A 451 -3.90 -23.08 7.24
C ILE A 451 -5.20 -22.52 7.85
N ASP A 452 -6.18 -22.13 7.04
CA ASP A 452 -7.46 -21.57 7.49
C ASP A 452 -8.22 -22.54 8.40
N GLY A 453 -8.17 -23.84 8.09
CA GLY A 453 -8.81 -24.87 8.92
C GLY A 453 -8.21 -24.99 10.32
N ILE A 454 -6.93 -24.65 10.50
CA ILE A 454 -6.23 -24.59 11.79
C ILE A 454 -6.51 -23.24 12.50
N ASN A 455 -6.78 -22.17 11.72
CA ASN A 455 -7.00 -20.82 12.21
C ASN A 455 -8.37 -20.26 11.82
N PRO A 456 -9.50 -20.90 12.20
CA PRO A 456 -10.82 -20.54 11.67
C PRO A 456 -11.25 -19.10 11.99
N THR A 457 -10.81 -18.54 13.12
CA THR A 457 -11.07 -17.14 13.50
C THR A 457 -10.37 -16.14 12.57
N TYR A 458 -9.28 -16.56 11.93
CA TYR A 458 -8.46 -15.75 11.04
C TYR A 458 -8.51 -16.22 9.58
N ALA A 459 -9.48 -17.04 9.23
CA ALA A 459 -9.63 -17.57 7.87
C ALA A 459 -9.67 -16.43 6.83
N GLY A 460 -8.81 -16.53 5.82
CA GLY A 460 -8.61 -15.50 4.80
C GLY A 460 -7.89 -14.23 5.26
N LYS A 461 -7.43 -14.16 6.53
CA LYS A 461 -6.67 -13.02 7.08
C LYS A 461 -5.21 -13.34 7.39
N LEU A 462 -4.78 -14.52 7.01
CA LEU A 462 -3.40 -15.00 7.09
C LEU A 462 -2.83 -15.23 5.68
N GLY A 463 -3.28 -14.44 4.72
CA GLY A 463 -2.92 -14.56 3.30
C GLY A 463 -3.27 -15.93 2.72
N LYS A 464 -2.40 -16.48 1.88
CA LYS A 464 -2.58 -17.82 1.28
C LYS A 464 -2.22 -18.97 2.22
N GLY A 465 -1.70 -18.65 3.40
CA GLY A 465 -1.27 -19.62 4.41
C GLY A 465 0.24 -19.70 4.58
N ARG A 466 0.76 -20.84 5.08
CA ARG A 466 2.17 -21.02 5.37
C ARG A 466 2.96 -21.33 4.09
N ILE A 467 4.10 -20.66 3.91
CA ILE A 467 5.02 -20.92 2.79
C ILE A 467 5.46 -22.40 2.76
N ASN A 468 5.68 -22.92 1.55
CA ASN A 468 6.16 -24.28 1.31
C ASN A 468 7.18 -24.26 0.16
N MET A 469 8.45 -24.45 0.50
CA MET A 469 9.55 -24.36 -0.46
C MET A 469 9.43 -25.39 -1.57
N LEU A 470 9.13 -26.65 -1.22
CA LEU A 470 8.98 -27.71 -2.22
C LEU A 470 7.88 -27.39 -3.24
N ARG A 471 6.71 -26.95 -2.75
CA ARG A 471 5.60 -26.57 -3.62
C ARG A 471 5.94 -25.36 -4.49
N ALA A 472 6.65 -24.37 -3.93
CA ALA A 472 7.11 -23.20 -4.69
C ALA A 472 8.06 -23.58 -5.86
N LEU A 473 8.82 -24.65 -5.72
CA LEU A 473 9.72 -25.13 -6.77
C LEU A 473 9.05 -26.08 -7.79
N THR A 474 7.95 -26.76 -7.40
CA THR A 474 7.39 -27.86 -8.21
C THR A 474 5.98 -27.60 -8.75
N ILE A 475 5.16 -26.78 -8.10
CA ILE A 475 3.76 -26.55 -8.51
C ILE A 475 3.66 -25.41 -9.51
N ASN A 476 3.10 -25.68 -10.66
CA ASN A 476 2.71 -24.67 -11.64
C ASN A 476 1.30 -24.16 -11.32
N SER A 477 1.11 -22.84 -11.37
CA SER A 477 -0.17 -22.18 -11.06
C SER A 477 -0.23 -20.80 -11.71
N PRO A 478 -1.37 -20.34 -12.17
CA PRO A 478 -1.59 -18.92 -12.42
C PRO A 478 -1.47 -18.10 -11.12
N SER A 479 -1.33 -16.78 -11.28
CA SER A 479 -1.47 -15.81 -10.19
C SER A 479 -2.08 -14.53 -10.72
N VAL A 480 -3.37 -14.34 -10.52
CA VAL A 480 -4.12 -13.17 -10.98
C VAL A 480 -4.31 -12.20 -9.82
N ARG A 481 -3.96 -10.93 -10.07
CA ARG A 481 -4.08 -9.82 -9.09
C ARG A 481 -4.76 -8.60 -9.73
N LEU A 482 -5.49 -7.85 -8.91
CA LEU A 482 -6.06 -6.55 -9.26
C LEU A 482 -4.93 -5.51 -9.32
N ASN A 483 -4.54 -5.12 -10.54
CA ASN A 483 -3.44 -4.16 -10.73
C ASN A 483 -3.85 -2.72 -10.45
N SER A 484 -5.07 -2.35 -10.82
CA SER A 484 -5.68 -1.04 -10.51
C SER A 484 -7.19 -1.15 -10.65
N TYR A 485 -7.90 -0.22 -10.03
CA TYR A 485 -9.35 -0.13 -10.17
C TYR A 485 -9.80 1.33 -10.20
N THR A 486 -10.98 1.55 -10.77
CA THR A 486 -11.66 2.85 -10.83
C THR A 486 -13.09 2.66 -10.37
N VAL A 487 -13.57 3.60 -9.54
CA VAL A 487 -14.94 3.65 -9.05
C VAL A 487 -15.64 4.83 -9.70
N THR A 488 -16.79 4.59 -10.34
CA THR A 488 -17.62 5.63 -10.93
C THR A 488 -19.07 5.43 -10.49
N ASP A 489 -19.83 6.50 -10.39
CA ASP A 489 -21.26 6.49 -10.03
C ASP A 489 -22.17 7.00 -11.16
N GLY A 490 -21.56 7.49 -12.25
CA GLY A 490 -22.27 8.01 -13.41
C GLY A 490 -22.78 9.46 -13.24
N ASN A 491 -22.39 10.14 -12.16
CA ASN A 491 -22.70 11.55 -11.93
C ASN A 491 -21.46 12.39 -11.60
N ASN A 492 -21.00 12.38 -10.34
CA ASN A 492 -19.87 13.20 -9.88
C ASN A 492 -18.65 12.38 -9.43
N ASN A 493 -18.70 11.06 -9.52
CA ASN A 493 -17.68 10.09 -9.08
C ASN A 493 -17.35 10.14 -7.59
N VAL A 494 -18.30 10.62 -6.79
CA VAL A 494 -18.24 10.67 -5.33
C VAL A 494 -19.21 9.65 -4.77
N PRO A 495 -18.76 8.54 -4.16
CA PRO A 495 -19.63 7.48 -3.66
C PRO A 495 -20.54 7.93 -2.50
N GLN A 496 -21.66 8.54 -2.80
CA GLN A 496 -22.61 9.07 -1.80
C GLN A 496 -23.73 8.09 -1.45
N PRO A 497 -24.47 8.31 -0.34
CA PRO A 497 -25.64 7.50 0.00
C PRO A 497 -26.65 7.46 -1.15
N ASN A 498 -27.13 6.24 -1.46
CA ASN A 498 -28.02 5.88 -2.56
C ASN A 498 -27.39 5.80 -3.96
N ASP A 499 -26.12 6.12 -4.15
CA ASP A 499 -25.45 5.98 -5.44
C ASP A 499 -25.29 4.51 -5.84
N THR A 500 -25.21 4.30 -7.14
CA THR A 500 -24.87 3.01 -7.72
C THR A 500 -23.49 3.11 -8.36
N LEU A 501 -22.52 2.50 -7.69
CA LEU A 501 -21.13 2.48 -8.14
C LEU A 501 -20.90 1.41 -9.19
N SER A 502 -20.11 1.73 -10.19
CA SER A 502 -19.48 0.80 -11.12
C SER A 502 -17.98 0.71 -10.81
N ILE A 503 -17.50 -0.49 -10.51
CA ILE A 503 -16.09 -0.74 -10.19
C ILE A 503 -15.48 -1.51 -11.36
N THR A 504 -14.58 -0.85 -12.08
CA THR A 504 -13.79 -1.43 -13.14
C THR A 504 -12.35 -1.62 -12.68
N GLY A 505 -11.69 -2.69 -13.14
CA GLY A 505 -10.34 -3.02 -12.76
C GLY A 505 -9.50 -3.53 -13.93
N ILE A 506 -8.19 -3.36 -13.80
CA ILE A 506 -7.18 -4.02 -14.62
C ILE A 506 -6.60 -5.15 -13.80
N PHE A 507 -6.72 -6.37 -14.30
CA PHE A 507 -6.24 -7.60 -13.66
C PHE A 507 -5.01 -8.09 -14.41
N LYS A 508 -3.97 -8.46 -13.67
CA LYS A 508 -2.71 -8.96 -14.22
C LYS A 508 -2.45 -10.39 -13.75
N ASN A 509 -2.08 -11.26 -14.67
CA ASN A 509 -1.60 -12.59 -14.35
C ASN A 509 -0.07 -12.60 -14.32
N TYR A 510 0.54 -12.98 -13.21
CA TYR A 510 1.99 -12.97 -13.03
C TYR A 510 2.67 -14.28 -13.47
N LEU A 511 1.98 -15.40 -13.36
CA LEU A 511 2.54 -16.73 -13.57
C LEU A 511 1.89 -17.44 -14.77
N ASP A 512 1.63 -18.72 -14.67
CA ASP A 512 1.16 -19.53 -15.79
C ASP A 512 -0.13 -18.96 -16.41
N ALA A 513 -0.26 -19.10 -17.72
CA ALA A 513 -1.43 -18.59 -18.45
C ALA A 513 -2.72 -19.25 -17.96
N THR A 514 -3.78 -18.45 -17.89
CA THR A 514 -5.14 -18.89 -17.53
C THR A 514 -5.94 -19.25 -18.78
N THR A 515 -7.05 -19.96 -18.61
CA THR A 515 -7.97 -20.34 -19.69
C THR A 515 -9.22 -19.50 -19.72
N ASN A 516 -9.88 -19.31 -18.57
CA ASN A 516 -11.13 -18.53 -18.49
C ASN A 516 -11.41 -18.09 -17.05
N VAL A 517 -10.69 -17.05 -16.60
CA VAL A 517 -10.80 -16.54 -15.23
C VAL A 517 -12.15 -15.91 -14.97
N SER A 518 -12.79 -16.33 -13.88
CA SER A 518 -13.92 -15.65 -13.26
C SER A 518 -13.44 -14.89 -12.02
N ALA A 519 -13.86 -13.64 -11.86
CA ALA A 519 -13.62 -12.81 -10.69
C ALA A 519 -14.94 -12.52 -9.98
N VAL A 520 -14.98 -12.74 -8.66
CA VAL A 520 -16.19 -12.53 -7.83
C VAL A 520 -15.82 -11.68 -6.62
N ILE A 521 -16.50 -10.55 -6.42
CA ILE A 521 -16.37 -9.73 -5.20
C ILE A 521 -17.43 -10.10 -4.17
N THR A 522 -17.05 -10.05 -2.91
CA THR A 522 -17.93 -10.19 -1.75
C THR A 522 -17.56 -9.16 -0.69
N THR A 523 -18.50 -8.76 0.15
CA THR A 523 -18.28 -7.89 1.29
C THR A 523 -19.27 -8.24 2.42
N SER A 524 -18.87 -8.02 3.66
CA SER A 524 -19.74 -8.11 4.83
C SER A 524 -20.23 -6.73 5.30
N SER A 525 -19.83 -5.64 4.61
CA SER A 525 -20.22 -4.28 5.00
C SER A 525 -21.70 -4.01 4.71
N ALA A 526 -22.42 -3.54 5.71
CA ALA A 526 -23.80 -3.07 5.55
C ALA A 526 -23.91 -1.70 4.84
N ALA A 527 -22.78 -1.02 4.61
CA ALA A 527 -22.74 0.28 3.93
C ALA A 527 -23.03 0.16 2.42
N VAL A 528 -23.01 -1.05 1.85
CA VAL A 528 -23.31 -1.28 0.44
C VAL A 528 -24.14 -2.55 0.22
N THR A 529 -24.80 -2.62 -0.94
CA THR A 529 -25.48 -3.82 -1.44
C THR A 529 -24.90 -4.19 -2.80
N LEU A 530 -24.48 -5.44 -2.98
CA LEU A 530 -24.00 -5.95 -4.27
C LEU A 530 -25.16 -6.07 -5.25
N LEU A 531 -25.05 -5.43 -6.43
CA LEU A 531 -25.99 -5.54 -7.55
C LEU A 531 -25.46 -6.49 -8.62
N ASN A 532 -24.15 -6.42 -8.91
CA ASN A 532 -23.40 -7.36 -9.74
C ASN A 532 -22.03 -7.60 -9.09
N GLY A 533 -21.84 -8.76 -8.52
CA GLY A 533 -20.59 -9.15 -7.86
C GLY A 533 -19.67 -10.01 -8.73
N SER A 534 -20.00 -10.32 -9.97
CA SER A 534 -19.22 -11.26 -10.79
C SER A 534 -18.86 -10.70 -12.16
N SER A 535 -17.67 -11.06 -12.65
CA SER A 535 -17.19 -10.73 -13.98
C SER A 535 -16.32 -11.85 -14.53
N THR A 536 -16.45 -12.15 -15.82
CA THR A 536 -15.57 -13.07 -16.53
C THR A 536 -14.47 -12.27 -17.21
N LEU A 537 -13.22 -12.56 -16.87
CA LEU A 537 -12.04 -11.89 -17.39
C LEU A 537 -11.48 -12.59 -18.65
N GLY A 538 -11.87 -13.86 -18.88
CA GLY A 538 -11.34 -14.68 -19.96
C GLY A 538 -9.94 -15.22 -19.71
N ALA A 539 -9.26 -15.58 -20.79
CA ALA A 539 -7.87 -16.05 -20.75
C ALA A 539 -6.91 -14.87 -20.56
N ILE A 540 -5.96 -15.03 -19.62
CA ILE A 540 -4.92 -14.02 -19.35
C ILE A 540 -3.55 -14.70 -19.48
N PRO A 541 -2.75 -14.34 -20.49
CA PRO A 541 -1.40 -14.87 -20.66
C PRO A 541 -0.50 -14.53 -19.44
N THR A 542 0.61 -15.25 -19.30
CA THR A 542 1.68 -14.90 -18.36
C THR A 542 2.11 -13.45 -18.58
N LEU A 543 2.16 -12.66 -17.49
CA LEU A 543 2.41 -11.21 -17.48
C LEU A 543 1.38 -10.36 -18.26
N GLY A 544 0.35 -10.99 -18.83
CA GLY A 544 -0.73 -10.33 -19.53
C GLY A 544 -1.77 -9.69 -18.59
N THR A 545 -2.65 -8.87 -19.16
CA THR A 545 -3.73 -8.19 -18.43
C THR A 545 -5.09 -8.44 -19.06
N ALA A 546 -6.12 -8.35 -18.23
CA ALA A 546 -7.52 -8.28 -18.65
C ALA A 546 -8.23 -7.16 -17.86
N ASN A 547 -9.45 -6.82 -18.25
CA ASN A 547 -10.29 -5.87 -17.53
C ASN A 547 -11.75 -6.36 -17.51
N ASN A 548 -12.56 -5.77 -16.64
CA ASN A 548 -13.99 -6.04 -16.54
C ASN A 548 -14.87 -4.90 -17.06
N ASN A 549 -14.38 -4.06 -17.95
CA ASN A 549 -15.10 -2.87 -18.44
C ASN A 549 -16.46 -3.22 -19.10
N SER A 550 -16.55 -4.37 -19.76
CA SER A 550 -17.80 -4.85 -20.40
C SER A 550 -18.86 -5.34 -19.39
N ASN A 551 -18.42 -5.76 -18.20
CA ASN A 551 -19.28 -6.23 -17.11
C ASN A 551 -18.69 -5.81 -15.76
N PRO A 552 -18.75 -4.51 -15.40
CA PRO A 552 -18.18 -4.00 -14.17
C PRO A 552 -18.88 -4.58 -12.94
N PHE A 553 -18.18 -4.68 -11.83
CA PHE A 553 -18.84 -4.92 -10.56
C PHE A 553 -19.72 -3.72 -10.22
N ARG A 554 -20.92 -3.98 -9.69
CA ARG A 554 -21.86 -2.92 -9.35
C ARG A 554 -22.32 -3.07 -7.92
N VAL A 555 -22.26 -1.97 -7.18
CA VAL A 555 -22.70 -1.90 -5.79
C VAL A 555 -23.55 -0.66 -5.56
N LYS A 556 -24.58 -0.77 -4.75
CA LYS A 556 -25.40 0.35 -4.31
C LYS A 556 -24.98 0.77 -2.91
N VAL A 557 -24.66 2.03 -2.72
CA VAL A 557 -24.36 2.62 -1.41
C VAL A 557 -25.66 2.70 -0.60
N SER A 558 -25.63 2.28 0.65
CA SER A 558 -26.76 2.37 1.57
C SER A 558 -27.15 3.83 1.80
N GLY A 559 -28.46 4.13 1.84
CA GLY A 559 -28.94 5.46 2.20
C GLY A 559 -28.56 5.91 3.62
N THR A 560 -28.14 4.96 4.47
CA THR A 560 -27.69 5.16 5.85
C THR A 560 -26.20 4.86 6.04
N ALA A 561 -25.41 4.81 4.98
CA ALA A 561 -23.97 4.61 5.07
C ALA A 561 -23.35 5.73 5.94
N ALA A 562 -22.61 5.33 6.97
CA ALA A 562 -21.92 6.28 7.81
C ALA A 562 -20.85 7.05 7.00
N THR A 563 -20.58 8.28 7.40
CA THR A 563 -19.55 9.10 6.76
C THR A 563 -18.17 8.42 6.83
N ASN A 564 -17.43 8.46 5.74
CA ASN A 564 -16.09 7.86 5.60
C ASN A 564 -16.06 6.34 5.85
N SER A 565 -17.16 5.64 5.57
CA SER A 565 -17.20 4.18 5.71
C SER A 565 -16.24 3.52 4.73
N ILE A 566 -15.26 2.79 5.26
CA ILE A 566 -14.39 1.91 4.47
C ILE A 566 -15.14 0.61 4.20
N VAL A 567 -15.31 0.27 2.95
CA VAL A 567 -15.93 -0.98 2.51
C VAL A 567 -14.85 -1.87 1.93
N ASP A 568 -14.51 -2.93 2.67
CA ASP A 568 -13.59 -3.96 2.18
C ASP A 568 -14.33 -4.95 1.29
N PHE A 569 -13.77 -5.20 0.12
CA PHE A 569 -14.20 -6.23 -0.80
C PHE A 569 -13.14 -7.33 -0.85
N LYS A 570 -13.57 -8.58 -0.65
CA LYS A 570 -12.78 -9.75 -1.03
C LYS A 570 -13.09 -10.07 -2.48
N ILE A 571 -12.07 -10.09 -3.34
CA ILE A 571 -12.18 -10.59 -4.69
C ILE A 571 -11.60 -12.01 -4.75
N THR A 572 -12.34 -12.93 -5.34
CA THR A 572 -11.94 -14.33 -5.54
C THR A 572 -11.84 -14.61 -7.04
N TYR A 573 -10.73 -15.21 -7.45
CA TYR A 573 -10.45 -15.65 -8.82
C TYR A 573 -10.58 -17.15 -8.91
N THR A 574 -11.18 -17.64 -10.01
CA THR A 574 -11.28 -19.09 -10.29
C THR A 574 -11.06 -19.37 -11.78
N ASP A 575 -10.29 -20.44 -12.08
CA ASP A 575 -10.10 -20.99 -13.42
C ASP A 575 -9.79 -22.49 -13.33
N GLY A 576 -10.77 -23.36 -13.56
CA GLY A 576 -10.63 -24.78 -13.32
C GLY A 576 -10.32 -25.09 -11.85
N SER A 577 -9.16 -25.69 -11.58
CA SER A 577 -8.68 -25.98 -10.22
C SER A 577 -7.97 -24.81 -9.55
N TYR A 578 -7.62 -23.77 -10.30
CA TYR A 578 -7.03 -22.55 -9.74
C TYR A 578 -8.06 -21.78 -8.94
N SER A 579 -7.67 -21.39 -7.71
CA SER A 579 -8.44 -20.48 -6.87
C SER A 579 -7.50 -19.58 -6.09
N ASP A 580 -7.75 -18.28 -6.17
CA ASP A 580 -6.99 -17.24 -5.48
C ASP A 580 -7.90 -16.15 -4.95
N PHE A 581 -7.38 -15.28 -4.10
CA PHE A 581 -8.12 -14.14 -3.58
C PHE A 581 -7.18 -13.01 -3.15
N GLU A 582 -7.76 -11.82 -3.08
CA GLU A 582 -7.16 -10.64 -2.46
C GLU A 582 -8.25 -9.69 -1.95
N TYR A 583 -7.85 -8.57 -1.38
CA TYR A 583 -8.76 -7.54 -0.87
C TYR A 583 -8.46 -6.19 -1.50
N PHE A 584 -9.51 -5.39 -1.66
CA PHE A 584 -9.43 -3.96 -1.98
C PHE A 584 -10.53 -3.22 -1.23
N SER A 585 -10.36 -1.90 -1.04
CA SER A 585 -11.29 -1.12 -0.23
C SER A 585 -11.78 0.11 -1.00
N VAL A 586 -13.04 0.49 -0.76
CA VAL A 586 -13.65 1.71 -1.30
C VAL A 586 -14.19 2.53 -0.13
N VAL A 587 -13.86 3.81 -0.08
CA VAL A 587 -14.48 4.74 0.87
C VAL A 587 -15.83 5.21 0.31
N VAL A 588 -16.90 5.00 1.05
CA VAL A 588 -18.23 5.49 0.70
C VAL A 588 -18.69 6.58 1.67
N ASN A 589 -19.54 7.50 1.18
CA ASN A 589 -19.97 8.72 1.87
C ASN A 589 -18.76 9.53 2.38
N PRO A 590 -17.77 9.85 1.49
CA PRO A 590 -16.60 10.58 1.91
C PRO A 590 -16.95 12.00 2.33
N SER A 591 -16.31 12.50 3.39
CA SER A 591 -16.43 13.89 3.85
C SER A 591 -15.24 14.76 3.45
N TYR A 592 -14.25 14.20 2.77
CA TYR A 592 -13.04 14.88 2.33
C TYR A 592 -12.57 14.36 0.96
N PHE A 593 -11.83 15.19 0.25
CA PHE A 593 -11.21 14.87 -1.03
C PHE A 593 -9.81 15.47 -1.10
N GLU A 594 -9.01 14.90 -1.98
CA GLU A 594 -7.69 15.39 -2.33
C GLU A 594 -7.80 16.23 -3.59
N THR A 595 -7.26 17.44 -3.54
CA THR A 595 -7.05 18.29 -4.72
C THR A 595 -5.62 18.02 -5.21
N ASN A 596 -5.42 17.74 -6.51
CA ASN A 596 -4.16 17.14 -6.99
C ASN A 596 -3.86 17.38 -8.48
N VAL A 597 -4.38 18.45 -9.06
CA VAL A 597 -4.17 18.69 -10.51
C VAL A 597 -2.99 19.60 -10.82
N ASN A 598 -2.39 20.22 -9.80
CA ASN A 598 -1.21 21.09 -9.97
C ASN A 598 -0.06 20.58 -9.07
N LYS A 599 0.93 21.40 -8.77
CA LYS A 599 2.05 21.03 -7.90
C LYS A 599 1.69 20.91 -6.43
N ILE A 600 0.53 21.44 -6.02
CA ILE A 600 0.02 21.29 -4.67
C ILE A 600 -0.99 20.14 -4.64
N THR A 601 -0.78 19.22 -3.72
CA THR A 601 -1.79 18.23 -3.35
C THR A 601 -2.19 18.48 -1.92
N THR A 602 -3.49 18.72 -1.68
CA THR A 602 -3.99 18.91 -0.31
C THR A 602 -5.36 18.27 -0.12
N THR A 603 -5.64 17.84 1.10
CA THR A 603 -6.98 17.38 1.46
C THR A 603 -7.83 18.55 1.90
N ILE A 604 -9.08 18.62 1.45
CA ILE A 604 -10.10 19.58 1.89
C ILE A 604 -11.33 18.78 2.32
N ASN A 605 -11.92 19.12 3.46
CA ASN A 605 -13.09 18.44 3.95
C ASN A 605 -14.38 19.26 3.89
N SER A 606 -15.49 18.62 4.23
CA SER A 606 -16.85 19.16 4.18
C SER A 606 -17.16 20.19 5.26
N ARG A 607 -16.20 20.50 6.13
CA ARG A 607 -16.40 21.39 7.30
C ARG A 607 -15.40 22.52 7.39
N GLY A 608 -14.46 22.62 6.42
CA GLY A 608 -13.50 23.72 6.35
C GLY A 608 -12.11 23.41 6.87
N ASN A 609 -11.79 22.12 7.20
CA ASN A 609 -10.41 21.71 7.41
C ASN A 609 -9.70 21.54 6.06
N PHE A 610 -8.40 21.77 6.07
CA PHE A 610 -7.49 21.42 5.01
C PHE A 610 -6.23 20.73 5.57
N GLY A 611 -5.55 19.96 4.73
CA GLY A 611 -4.47 19.08 5.15
C GLY A 611 -4.98 17.69 5.51
N TYR A 612 -5.61 17.54 6.67
CA TYR A 612 -6.15 16.26 7.13
C TYR A 612 -7.60 16.37 7.61
N ASN A 613 -8.34 15.25 7.55
CA ASN A 613 -9.73 15.19 8.01
C ASN A 613 -9.85 14.71 9.47
N ASN A 614 -8.85 14.04 10.02
CA ASN A 614 -8.86 13.43 11.35
C ASN A 614 -7.64 13.82 12.18
N TYR A 615 -7.74 14.94 12.88
CA TYR A 615 -6.81 15.37 13.93
C TYR A 615 -6.85 14.38 15.12
N SER A 616 -5.83 14.00 15.81
CA SER A 616 -4.38 14.24 15.61
C SER A 616 -3.73 13.02 14.93
N ALA A 617 -4.56 12.04 14.52
CA ALA A 617 -4.08 10.81 13.91
C ALA A 617 -3.53 11.02 12.48
N ASN A 618 -4.02 12.04 11.76
CA ASN A 618 -3.58 12.47 10.43
C ASN A 618 -3.46 11.33 9.40
N THR A 619 -4.43 10.37 9.46
CA THR A 619 -4.49 9.18 8.60
C THR A 619 -5.57 9.28 7.52
N GLN A 620 -6.39 10.32 7.56
CA GLN A 620 -7.42 10.60 6.55
C GLN A 620 -7.04 11.85 5.76
N GLY A 621 -6.55 11.65 4.55
CA GLY A 621 -6.03 12.69 3.70
C GLY A 621 -4.52 12.61 3.53
N VAL A 622 -3.98 13.58 2.79
CA VAL A 622 -2.56 13.59 2.35
C VAL A 622 -1.75 14.73 2.95
N GLY A 623 -2.36 15.57 3.79
CA GLY A 623 -1.72 16.79 4.27
C GLY A 623 -1.75 17.92 3.24
N PHE A 624 -0.71 18.73 3.23
CA PHE A 624 -0.40 19.71 2.20
C PHE A 624 0.96 19.38 1.62
N LYS A 625 1.01 18.97 0.38
CA LYS A 625 2.22 18.54 -0.32
C LYS A 625 2.56 19.50 -1.45
N TYR A 626 3.85 19.67 -1.70
CA TYR A 626 4.37 20.43 -2.81
C TYR A 626 5.33 19.57 -3.64
N ASN A 627 5.19 19.60 -4.97
CA ASN A 627 5.98 18.79 -5.92
C ASN A 627 6.00 17.28 -5.58
N ASN A 628 4.87 16.73 -5.12
CA ASN A 628 4.75 15.35 -4.65
C ASN A 628 5.67 14.98 -3.47
N GLY A 629 6.14 15.98 -2.71
CA GLY A 629 6.94 15.76 -1.51
C GLY A 629 6.15 15.24 -0.32
N ALA A 630 6.79 15.20 0.85
CA ALA A 630 6.13 14.92 2.13
C ALA A 630 5.09 16.00 2.48
N SER A 631 4.16 15.68 3.40
CA SER A 631 3.26 16.70 3.96
C SER A 631 4.06 17.78 4.67
N LEU A 632 3.67 19.03 4.46
CA LEU A 632 4.28 20.23 5.05
C LEU A 632 3.36 20.83 6.14
N ILE A 633 2.30 20.13 6.53
CA ILE A 633 1.30 20.61 7.48
C ILE A 633 0.90 19.50 8.45
N PHE A 634 0.72 19.86 9.72
CA PHE A 634 0.11 19.01 10.74
C PHE A 634 -1.41 19.22 10.84
N GLU A 635 -1.85 20.47 10.81
CA GLU A 635 -3.26 20.86 10.95
C GLU A 635 -3.56 22.15 10.21
N GLY A 636 -4.76 22.26 9.60
CA GLY A 636 -5.25 23.48 9.01
C GLY A 636 -6.78 23.57 9.00
N GLY A 637 -7.32 24.77 9.17
CA GLY A 637 -8.78 24.94 9.18
C GLY A 637 -9.28 26.38 9.28
N LEU A 638 -10.58 26.52 9.04
CA LEU A 638 -11.31 27.78 9.12
C LEU A 638 -11.71 28.11 10.55
N MET A 639 -11.54 29.38 10.93
CA MET A 639 -12.03 29.96 12.17
C MET A 639 -12.89 31.18 11.86
N CYS A 640 -14.02 31.32 12.56
CA CYS A 640 -14.93 32.47 12.54
C CYS A 640 -15.21 32.96 13.96
N ALA A 641 -15.20 34.27 14.20
CA ALA A 641 -15.39 34.81 15.54
C ALA A 641 -16.10 36.14 15.54
N VAL A 642 -16.82 36.46 16.63
CA VAL A 642 -17.40 37.81 16.92
C VAL A 642 -16.96 38.32 18.29
N SER A 643 -16.52 37.43 19.18
CA SER A 643 -15.97 37.74 20.50
C SER A 643 -15.10 36.58 21.00
N ASN A 644 -14.41 36.75 22.10
CA ASN A 644 -13.60 35.73 22.78
C ASN A 644 -14.39 34.57 23.43
N THR A 645 -15.70 34.58 23.37
CA THR A 645 -16.60 33.53 23.87
C THR A 645 -17.55 33.06 22.80
N LYS A 646 -17.39 33.54 21.57
CA LYS A 646 -18.25 33.23 20.45
C LYS A 646 -17.38 33.05 19.21
N VAL A 647 -16.78 31.91 19.14
CA VAL A 647 -15.91 31.41 18.07
C VAL A 647 -16.56 30.17 17.52
N SER A 648 -16.51 29.96 16.22
CA SER A 648 -16.93 28.74 15.52
C SER A 648 -15.78 28.32 14.62
N ASP A 649 -15.24 27.11 14.83
CA ASP A 649 -14.04 26.63 14.13
C ASP A 649 -13.94 25.11 14.00
N VAL A 650 -12.91 24.65 13.31
CA VAL A 650 -12.58 23.24 13.07
C VAL A 650 -11.10 22.95 13.30
N VAL A 651 -10.45 23.73 14.15
CA VAL A 651 -9.05 23.54 14.52
C VAL A 651 -8.95 23.05 15.96
N ARG A 652 -7.74 22.75 16.46
CA ARG A 652 -7.57 22.25 17.83
C ARG A 652 -8.30 23.13 18.86
N GLY A 653 -8.90 22.50 19.85
CA GLY A 653 -9.61 23.18 20.94
C GLY A 653 -8.70 23.62 22.08
N GLY A 654 -9.32 24.13 23.15
CA GLY A 654 -8.62 24.42 24.39
C GLY A 654 -8.07 23.19 25.12
N ASP A 655 -8.46 21.99 24.72
CA ASP A 655 -7.82 20.72 25.04
C ASP A 655 -7.04 20.24 23.81
N GLN A 656 -5.73 20.22 23.87
CA GLN A 656 -4.84 19.86 22.76
C GLN A 656 -5.13 18.50 22.12
N ALA A 657 -5.76 17.59 22.84
CA ALA A 657 -6.09 16.26 22.34
C ALA A 657 -7.33 16.25 21.42
N VAL A 658 -8.11 17.34 21.38
CA VAL A 658 -9.38 17.39 20.69
C VAL A 658 -9.43 18.54 19.71
N GLN A 659 -9.86 18.28 18.47
CA GLN A 659 -10.18 19.31 17.49
C GLN A 659 -11.64 19.75 17.66
N ASN A 660 -11.90 21.05 17.55
CA ASN A 660 -13.26 21.55 17.49
C ASN A 660 -13.98 21.03 16.24
N ALA A 661 -15.27 20.76 16.36
CA ALA A 661 -16.10 20.24 15.28
C ALA A 661 -17.41 21.06 15.18
N GLU A 662 -17.28 22.38 15.15
CA GLU A 662 -18.40 23.30 15.34
C GLU A 662 -19.15 23.59 14.05
N PHE A 663 -18.66 23.14 12.90
CA PHE A 663 -19.37 23.20 11.64
C PHE A 663 -20.08 21.88 11.29
N THR A 664 -21.35 22.00 10.88
CA THR A 664 -22.17 20.90 10.37
C THR A 664 -22.23 20.95 8.84
N SER A 665 -21.86 19.89 8.15
CA SER A 665 -21.96 19.80 6.69
C SER A 665 -23.42 19.81 6.23
N ILE A 666 -23.75 20.66 5.27
CA ILE A 666 -25.05 20.75 4.57
C ILE A 666 -24.91 20.09 3.18
N ILE A 667 -23.85 20.45 2.46
CA ILE A 667 -23.45 19.82 1.20
C ILE A 667 -22.03 19.35 1.40
N PRO A 668 -21.77 18.02 1.36
CA PRO A 668 -20.43 17.49 1.46
C PRO A 668 -19.50 18.08 0.42
N PHE A 669 -18.20 18.12 0.71
CA PHE A 669 -17.21 18.59 -0.26
C PHE A 669 -17.22 17.70 -1.48
N GLN A 670 -17.27 18.29 -2.65
CA GLN A 670 -17.31 17.63 -3.94
C GLN A 670 -16.29 18.26 -4.87
N ILE A 671 -15.67 17.45 -5.72
CA ILE A 671 -14.74 17.88 -6.75
C ILE A 671 -15.37 17.71 -8.12
N THR A 672 -15.21 18.71 -8.97
CA THR A 672 -15.53 18.65 -10.41
C THR A 672 -14.24 18.78 -11.19
N GLN A 673 -13.95 17.79 -12.04
CA GLN A 673 -12.75 17.74 -12.89
C GLN A 673 -13.10 17.19 -14.29
N PRO A 674 -12.87 17.94 -15.39
CA PRO A 674 -12.39 19.33 -15.37
C PRO A 674 -13.40 20.26 -14.68
N GLY A 675 -12.89 21.28 -13.94
CA GLY A 675 -13.71 22.26 -13.27
C GLY A 675 -14.44 23.20 -14.23
N ILE A 676 -15.42 23.93 -13.72
CA ILE A 676 -16.17 24.95 -14.48
C ILE A 676 -15.36 26.26 -14.54
N ILE A 677 -14.63 26.58 -13.47
CA ILE A 677 -13.89 27.82 -13.27
C ILE A 677 -12.39 27.60 -13.43
N SER A 678 -11.91 26.46 -12.94
CA SER A 678 -10.49 26.09 -12.94
C SER A 678 -10.30 24.70 -13.54
N ASN A 679 -9.12 24.13 -13.45
CA ASN A 679 -8.87 22.75 -13.88
C ASN A 679 -9.49 21.73 -12.93
N GLN A 680 -9.59 22.10 -11.65
CA GLN A 680 -10.32 21.33 -10.64
C GLN A 680 -11.04 22.31 -9.70
N ASP A 681 -12.37 22.21 -9.63
CA ASP A 681 -13.21 23.01 -8.74
C ASP A 681 -13.70 22.15 -7.57
N GLY A 682 -13.50 22.60 -6.34
CA GLY A 682 -14.07 22.01 -5.15
C GLY A 682 -15.19 22.88 -4.58
N ASN A 683 -16.24 22.27 -4.02
CA ASN A 683 -17.34 22.98 -3.39
C ASN A 683 -17.88 22.23 -2.19
N ALA A 684 -18.18 22.97 -1.11
CA ALA A 684 -18.89 22.48 0.07
C ALA A 684 -19.83 23.54 0.62
N LYS A 685 -20.78 23.10 1.43
CA LYS A 685 -21.64 24.01 2.20
C LYS A 685 -21.82 23.49 3.62
N PHE A 686 -21.67 24.36 4.61
CA PHE A 686 -21.79 24.01 6.02
C PHE A 686 -22.28 25.21 6.84
N ASN A 687 -22.74 24.97 8.06
CA ASN A 687 -23.13 25.98 9.02
C ASN A 687 -22.51 25.73 10.39
N ASP A 688 -22.66 26.67 11.32
CA ASP A 688 -22.09 26.57 12.67
C ASP A 688 -23.09 26.01 13.72
N ASP A 689 -24.07 25.20 13.32
CA ASP A 689 -25.05 24.62 14.23
C ASP A 689 -24.43 23.69 15.29
N ALA A 690 -23.29 23.03 14.99
CA ALA A 690 -22.62 22.17 15.95
C ALA A 690 -21.94 22.92 17.10
N ALA A 691 -21.72 24.24 17.00
CA ALA A 691 -21.28 25.09 18.11
C ALA A 691 -22.37 25.27 19.20
N GLY A 692 -23.60 24.85 18.95
CA GLY A 692 -24.66 24.82 19.92
C GLY A 692 -25.04 26.24 20.43
N SER A 693 -24.85 26.49 21.75
CA SER A 693 -25.18 27.77 22.37
C SER A 693 -24.23 28.92 22.02
N THR A 694 -23.03 28.63 21.59
CA THR A 694 -21.99 29.60 21.21
C THR A 694 -21.99 29.93 19.73
N LYS A 695 -22.88 29.31 18.92
CA LYS A 695 -22.95 29.56 17.48
C LYS A 695 -23.13 31.04 17.15
N ILE A 696 -22.49 31.47 16.09
CA ILE A 696 -22.61 32.84 15.54
C ILE A 696 -23.90 32.97 14.75
N GLY A 697 -24.34 31.92 14.06
CA GLY A 697 -25.50 31.87 13.18
C GLY A 697 -25.12 32.16 11.73
N ILE A 698 -24.19 31.43 11.20
CA ILE A 698 -23.66 31.60 9.85
C ILE A 698 -23.82 30.34 9.01
N GLU A 699 -23.99 30.52 7.70
CA GLU A 699 -23.91 29.50 6.68
C GLU A 699 -22.76 29.84 5.72
N ILE A 700 -21.92 28.88 5.42
CA ILE A 700 -20.70 29.09 4.62
C ILE A 700 -20.77 28.21 3.38
N SER A 701 -20.66 28.86 2.20
CA SER A 701 -20.35 28.15 0.95
C SER A 701 -18.87 28.28 0.65
N MET A 702 -18.16 27.18 0.73
CA MET A 702 -16.72 27.07 0.44
C MET A 702 -16.53 26.62 -0.99
N SER A 703 -15.54 27.21 -1.68
CA SER A 703 -15.07 26.74 -2.99
C SER A 703 -13.54 26.71 -3.02
N SER A 704 -12.97 25.72 -3.68
CA SER A 704 -11.53 25.67 -4.00
C SER A 704 -11.31 25.68 -5.51
N TYR A 705 -10.19 26.28 -5.97
CA TYR A 705 -9.85 26.36 -7.37
C TYR A 705 -8.36 26.07 -7.58
N GLU A 706 -8.08 25.15 -8.50
CA GLU A 706 -6.75 24.76 -8.89
C GLU A 706 -6.54 24.92 -10.40
N PHE A 707 -5.36 25.39 -10.79
CA PHE A 707 -4.98 25.68 -12.17
C PHE A 707 -3.67 24.96 -12.52
N VAL A 708 -3.52 24.54 -13.79
CA VAL A 708 -2.36 23.79 -14.30
C VAL A 708 -1.43 24.63 -15.17
N SER A 709 -1.69 25.95 -15.32
CA SER A 709 -0.79 26.80 -16.08
C SER A 709 0.49 27.06 -15.28
N LEU A 710 1.64 27.10 -15.92
CA LEU A 710 2.96 27.27 -15.29
C LEU A 710 3.06 28.44 -14.29
N ALA A 711 2.24 29.49 -14.49
CA ALA A 711 2.19 30.64 -13.58
C ALA A 711 1.21 30.45 -12.40
N ASP A 712 0.39 29.40 -12.43
CA ASP A 712 -0.74 29.21 -11.51
C ASP A 712 -0.72 27.83 -10.82
N GLU A 713 0.33 27.04 -10.99
CA GLU A 713 0.37 25.65 -10.51
C GLU A 713 0.89 25.48 -9.07
N ASP A 714 1.32 26.59 -8.44
CA ASP A 714 1.95 26.59 -7.12
C ASP A 714 1.04 27.13 -6.01
N TYR A 715 -0.29 27.17 -6.23
CA TYR A 715 -1.27 27.62 -5.24
C TYR A 715 -2.65 26.96 -5.43
N VAL A 716 -3.44 26.96 -4.33
CA VAL A 716 -4.87 26.64 -4.30
C VAL A 716 -5.63 27.85 -3.79
N ILE A 717 -6.64 28.34 -4.51
CA ILE A 717 -7.51 29.44 -4.03
C ILE A 717 -8.67 28.83 -3.22
N MET A 718 -8.84 29.26 -1.97
CA MET A 718 -9.94 28.93 -1.07
C MET A 718 -10.85 30.14 -0.93
N LYS A 719 -12.11 30.02 -1.34
CA LYS A 719 -13.12 31.08 -1.28
C LYS A 719 -14.27 30.69 -0.36
N TYR A 720 -14.58 31.54 0.58
CA TYR A 720 -15.65 31.38 1.56
C TYR A 720 -16.72 32.50 1.40
N LYS A 721 -17.90 32.10 0.99
CA LYS A 721 -19.08 33.00 0.98
C LYS A 721 -19.86 32.75 2.26
N ILE A 722 -19.91 33.72 3.15
CA ILE A 722 -20.42 33.61 4.50
C ILE A 722 -21.72 34.43 4.59
N LYS A 723 -22.82 33.76 4.92
CA LYS A 723 -24.17 34.33 5.04
C LYS A 723 -24.58 34.37 6.50
N ASN A 724 -25.12 35.51 6.92
CA ASN A 724 -25.81 35.64 8.19
C ASN A 724 -27.22 35.01 8.11
N THR A 725 -27.47 33.97 8.89
CA THR A 725 -28.75 33.26 8.95
C THR A 725 -29.67 33.78 10.07
N THR A 726 -29.19 34.74 10.86
CA THR A 726 -29.96 35.32 11.99
C THR A 726 -30.90 36.46 11.56
N ALA A 727 -31.88 36.77 12.41
CA ALA A 727 -32.81 37.89 12.18
C ALA A 727 -32.18 39.28 12.43
N SER A 728 -30.95 39.32 13.01
CA SER A 728 -30.24 40.56 13.35
C SER A 728 -28.91 40.65 12.58
N ALA A 729 -28.37 41.88 12.48
CA ALA A 729 -27.02 42.03 11.93
C ALA A 729 -25.98 41.36 12.85
N ILE A 730 -25.01 40.70 12.28
CA ILE A 730 -23.82 40.22 12.96
C ILE A 730 -22.74 41.31 12.83
N SER A 731 -22.37 41.91 13.96
CA SER A 731 -21.33 42.93 14.02
C SER A 731 -20.02 42.34 14.56
N ASN A 732 -18.92 43.02 14.26
CA ASN A 732 -17.58 42.63 14.73
C ASN A 732 -17.20 41.18 14.32
N PHE A 733 -17.57 40.79 13.09
CA PHE A 733 -17.29 39.47 12.56
C PHE A 733 -15.90 39.40 11.94
N TYR A 734 -15.16 38.36 12.30
CA TYR A 734 -13.85 38.03 11.73
C TYR A 734 -13.88 36.59 11.18
N ALA A 735 -13.14 36.33 10.12
CA ALA A 735 -12.87 34.97 9.66
C ALA A 735 -11.44 34.85 9.15
N GLY A 736 -10.84 33.69 9.36
CA GLY A 736 -9.45 33.42 8.96
C GLY A 736 -9.13 31.95 8.93
N LEU A 737 -7.92 31.65 8.43
CA LEU A 737 -7.34 30.32 8.40
C LEU A 737 -6.24 30.21 9.46
N PHE A 738 -6.22 29.09 10.13
CA PHE A 738 -5.13 28.62 10.98
C PHE A 738 -4.39 27.52 10.25
N ALA A 739 -3.06 27.49 10.36
CA ALA A 739 -2.24 26.39 9.89
C ALA A 739 -1.07 26.14 10.83
N ASP A 740 -0.88 24.90 11.22
CA ASP A 740 0.25 24.37 11.95
C ASP A 740 1.14 23.64 10.94
N TRP A 741 2.28 24.22 10.62
CA TRP A 741 3.14 23.79 9.52
C TRP A 741 4.32 22.97 10.01
N ASP A 742 4.51 21.80 9.42
CA ASP A 742 5.60 20.87 9.68
C ASP A 742 6.51 20.72 8.44
N ILE A 743 7.36 21.71 8.18
CA ILE A 743 8.34 21.60 7.11
C ILE A 743 9.53 20.78 7.63
N GLY A 744 9.77 19.61 7.03
CA GLY A 744 10.74 18.63 7.51
C GLY A 744 10.15 17.63 8.51
N ALA A 745 10.99 16.80 9.12
CA ALA A 745 10.53 15.62 9.84
C ALA A 745 9.66 15.91 11.08
N ASN A 746 9.83 17.09 11.72
CA ASN A 746 9.18 17.36 13.02
C ASN A 746 8.71 18.82 13.19
N GLY A 747 8.82 19.68 12.19
CA GLY A 747 8.47 21.09 12.32
C GLY A 747 9.38 21.93 13.24
N ASP A 748 10.30 21.32 13.95
CA ASP A 748 11.10 21.89 15.06
C ASP A 748 12.14 22.97 14.68
N LEU A 749 12.36 23.20 13.37
CA LEU A 749 13.26 24.21 12.84
C LEU A 749 12.55 25.28 12.00
N ASN A 750 11.23 25.35 12.09
CA ASN A 750 10.45 26.27 11.27
C ASN A 750 10.50 27.71 11.79
N LYS A 751 10.36 28.65 10.87
CA LYS A 751 10.25 30.09 11.12
C LYS A 751 9.03 30.63 10.44
N ALA A 752 8.35 31.57 11.09
CA ALA A 752 7.21 32.29 10.53
C ALA A 752 7.54 33.77 10.37
N ASP A 753 7.05 34.39 9.28
CA ASP A 753 7.13 35.85 9.07
C ASP A 753 5.93 36.37 8.27
N TRP A 754 5.83 37.68 8.13
CA TRP A 754 4.77 38.42 7.47
C TRP A 754 5.26 39.23 6.26
N ASP A 755 4.70 39.01 5.10
CA ASP A 755 4.89 39.86 3.91
C ASP A 755 3.68 40.80 3.75
N ALA A 756 3.86 42.04 4.14
CA ALA A 756 2.81 43.07 4.07
C ALA A 756 2.39 43.41 2.63
N ALA A 757 3.29 43.29 1.64
CA ALA A 757 3.01 43.65 0.25
C ALA A 757 2.03 42.67 -0.39
N ASN A 758 2.17 41.39 -0.05
CA ASN A 758 1.30 40.30 -0.56
C ASN A 758 0.23 39.87 0.43
N GLN A 759 0.12 40.56 1.59
CA GLN A 759 -0.77 40.15 2.69
C GLN A 759 -0.66 38.66 3.00
N MET A 760 0.61 38.19 3.19
CA MET A 760 0.92 36.77 3.28
C MET A 760 1.70 36.47 4.56
N GLY A 761 1.19 35.54 5.37
CA GLY A 761 1.97 34.84 6.38
C GLY A 761 2.70 33.67 5.72
N TYR A 762 3.99 33.48 5.98
CA TYR A 762 4.74 32.41 5.38
C TYR A 762 5.70 31.75 6.36
N ILE A 763 6.01 30.48 6.09
CA ILE A 763 6.86 29.63 6.89
C ILE A 763 7.93 28.99 6.00
N TRP A 764 9.12 28.81 6.58
CA TRP A 764 10.27 28.12 6.00
C TRP A 764 11.12 27.48 7.09
N ARG A 765 12.00 26.59 6.70
CA ARG A 765 12.92 25.95 7.64
C ARG A 765 14.22 26.75 7.81
N ALA A 766 14.67 26.88 9.04
CA ALA A 766 15.86 27.69 9.42
C ALA A 766 17.17 27.22 8.77
N ASP A 767 17.31 25.89 8.55
CA ASP A 767 18.44 25.26 7.87
C ASP A 767 18.28 25.21 6.34
N ASN A 768 17.14 25.68 5.82
CA ASN A 768 16.77 25.65 4.40
C ASN A 768 16.79 24.23 3.77
N ASN A 769 16.49 23.21 4.55
CA ASN A 769 16.45 21.82 4.11
C ASN A 769 15.15 21.11 4.57
N PRO A 770 14.14 20.89 3.68
CA PRO A 770 14.12 21.30 2.26
C PRO A 770 14.04 22.81 2.09
N GLY A 771 14.46 23.31 0.96
CA GLY A 771 14.40 24.74 0.60
C GLY A 771 12.99 25.28 0.34
N THR A 772 11.95 24.49 0.61
CA THR A 772 10.55 24.81 0.37
C THR A 772 10.04 25.88 1.32
N TYR A 773 9.28 26.83 0.80
CA TYR A 773 8.52 27.83 1.52
C TYR A 773 7.03 27.59 1.34
N VAL A 774 6.24 27.78 2.37
CA VAL A 774 4.77 27.71 2.32
C VAL A 774 4.16 28.99 2.88
N GLY A 775 2.95 29.32 2.46
CA GLY A 775 2.28 30.51 2.94
C GLY A 775 0.76 30.50 2.74
N MET A 776 0.10 31.38 3.47
CA MET A 776 -1.29 31.73 3.29
C MET A 776 -1.41 33.21 2.99
N SER A 777 -2.07 33.58 1.88
CA SER A 777 -2.26 34.99 1.46
C SER A 777 -3.73 35.35 1.46
N LEU A 778 -4.08 36.53 1.96
CA LEU A 778 -5.45 37.09 1.89
C LEU A 778 -5.67 37.74 0.52
N LEU A 779 -6.67 37.25 -0.22
CA LEU A 779 -6.96 37.68 -1.59
C LEU A 779 -8.09 38.74 -1.71
N SER A 780 -9.09 38.71 -0.81
CA SER A 780 -10.36 39.41 -1.00
C SER A 780 -10.47 40.76 -0.32
N SER A 781 -9.57 41.11 0.58
CA SER A 781 -9.65 42.29 1.43
C SER A 781 -8.32 43.01 1.57
N ASN A 782 -8.34 44.30 1.93
CA ASN A 782 -7.18 45.10 2.32
C ASN A 782 -7.10 45.35 3.84
N ASN A 783 -7.86 44.59 4.62
CA ASN A 783 -7.87 44.67 6.09
C ASN A 783 -7.49 43.31 6.72
N PRO A 784 -6.21 42.91 6.58
CA PRO A 784 -5.72 41.63 7.10
C PRO A 784 -5.55 41.64 8.61
N SER A 785 -5.72 40.49 9.22
CA SER A 785 -5.14 40.12 10.51
C SER A 785 -4.12 39.02 10.34
N TYR A 786 -3.07 39.07 11.15
CA TYR A 786 -2.01 38.05 11.13
C TYR A 786 -1.40 37.88 12.51
N TRP A 787 -1.18 36.61 12.89
CA TRP A 787 -0.53 36.22 14.12
C TRP A 787 0.37 35.00 13.90
N ALA A 788 1.67 35.16 14.12
CA ALA A 788 2.63 34.06 14.16
C ALA A 788 2.69 33.47 15.58
N ILE A 789 2.72 32.14 15.68
CA ILE A 789 2.66 31.40 16.96
C ILE A 789 3.92 30.57 17.08
N ASP A 790 4.66 30.68 18.21
CA ASP A 790 5.55 29.60 18.67
C ASP A 790 4.66 28.59 19.37
N ASN A 791 4.62 27.33 18.93
CA ASN A 791 3.69 26.33 19.46
C ASN A 791 3.92 26.01 20.93
N ASP A 792 5.18 26.17 21.40
CA ASP A 792 5.56 25.98 22.80
C ASP A 792 5.22 27.23 23.65
N ASN A 793 4.28 27.08 24.55
CA ASN A 793 3.84 28.12 25.49
C ASN A 793 4.90 28.50 26.56
N THR A 794 5.98 27.73 26.70
CA THR A 794 7.04 28.01 27.68
C THR A 794 8.09 29.00 27.18
N ILE A 795 8.02 29.41 25.92
CA ILE A 795 9.01 30.31 25.29
C ILE A 795 8.90 31.71 25.87
N ALA A 796 10.01 32.23 26.36
CA ALA A 796 10.06 33.58 26.91
C ALA A 796 9.69 34.64 25.88
N GLY A 797 8.68 35.48 26.22
CA GLY A 797 8.16 36.52 25.31
C GLY A 797 7.09 36.02 24.35
N ASN A 798 6.77 34.72 24.33
CA ASN A 798 5.58 34.20 23.67
C ASN A 798 4.34 34.52 24.53
N PRO A 799 3.31 35.21 24.01
CA PRO A 799 2.15 35.54 24.85
C PRO A 799 1.31 34.30 25.18
N TRP A 800 1.34 33.30 24.30
CA TRP A 800 0.69 31.98 24.41
C TRP A 800 1.19 31.07 23.28
N GLY A 801 1.12 29.76 23.50
CA GLY A 801 1.38 28.71 22.50
C GLY A 801 0.15 27.87 22.24
N ILE A 802 0.31 26.72 21.61
CA ILE A 802 -0.80 25.83 21.30
C ILE A 802 -0.54 24.38 21.75
N TYR A 803 0.56 24.10 22.43
CA TYR A 803 0.81 22.79 23.01
C TYR A 803 -0.11 22.43 24.19
N ASP A 804 -0.66 23.41 24.87
CA ASP A 804 -1.67 23.22 25.92
C ASP A 804 -3.11 23.43 25.40
N GLY A 805 -3.27 23.59 24.09
CA GLY A 805 -4.52 23.83 23.39
C GLY A 805 -4.59 25.22 22.77
N PHE A 806 -5.64 25.47 21.99
CA PHE A 806 -5.90 26.75 21.33
C PHE A 806 -7.27 27.25 21.75
N THR A 807 -7.30 28.12 22.74
CA THR A 807 -8.54 28.59 23.35
C THR A 807 -9.30 29.60 22.48
N ASP A 808 -10.62 29.76 22.67
CA ASP A 808 -11.45 30.76 21.98
C ASP A 808 -10.92 32.18 22.16
N GLN A 809 -10.38 32.50 23.35
CA GLN A 809 -9.75 33.79 23.62
C GLN A 809 -8.54 34.04 22.73
N GLU A 810 -7.69 33.07 22.54
CA GLU A 810 -6.47 33.14 21.71
C GLU A 810 -6.83 33.20 20.23
N LYS A 811 -7.78 32.37 19.78
CA LYS A 811 -8.33 32.39 18.42
C LYS A 811 -8.91 33.76 18.07
N PHE A 812 -9.73 34.30 18.97
CA PHE A 812 -10.29 35.64 18.79
C PHE A 812 -9.19 36.70 18.77
N THR A 813 -8.24 36.64 19.67
CA THR A 813 -7.08 37.56 19.68
C THR A 813 -6.33 37.51 18.38
N ALA A 814 -5.98 36.31 17.86
CA ALA A 814 -5.28 36.16 16.59
C ALA A 814 -6.05 36.73 15.40
N LEU A 815 -7.38 36.58 15.38
CA LEU A 815 -8.24 37.10 14.33
C LEU A 815 -8.50 38.60 14.40
N SER A 816 -8.55 39.20 15.60
CA SER A 816 -9.05 40.56 15.82
C SER A 816 -7.97 41.62 16.06
N SER A 817 -6.71 41.24 16.29
CA SER A 817 -5.60 42.15 16.61
C SER A 817 -5.01 42.89 15.40
N GLY A 818 -5.56 42.72 14.19
CA GLY A 818 -4.91 43.19 12.96
C GLY A 818 -3.58 42.51 12.75
N ILE A 819 -2.55 43.24 12.36
CA ILE A 819 -1.19 42.68 12.29
C ILE A 819 -0.58 42.73 13.70
N GLY A 820 -0.78 41.64 14.43
CA GLY A 820 -0.34 41.51 15.81
C GLY A 820 1.10 41.05 15.90
N ARG A 821 1.35 39.75 15.97
CA ARG A 821 2.71 39.18 16.02
C ARG A 821 3.14 38.74 14.64
N THR A 822 4.22 39.33 14.10
CA THR A 822 4.66 39.09 12.72
C THR A 822 5.64 37.91 12.59
N GLN A 823 6.34 37.51 13.66
CA GLN A 823 7.39 36.49 13.60
C GLN A 823 7.30 35.48 14.73
N ALA A 824 7.64 34.23 14.43
CA ALA A 824 7.84 33.14 15.37
C ALA A 824 9.05 32.29 14.94
N GLY A 825 9.64 31.49 15.83
CA GLY A 825 10.84 30.68 15.55
C GLY A 825 12.09 31.48 15.27
N VAL A 826 12.22 32.71 15.78
CA VAL A 826 13.13 33.75 15.31
C VAL A 826 14.61 33.38 15.42
N THR A 827 15.03 32.66 16.48
CA THR A 827 16.47 32.47 16.80
C THR A 827 17.08 31.30 16.00
N ALA A 828 16.53 30.10 16.14
CA ALA A 828 17.11 28.88 15.53
C ALA A 828 16.09 28.07 14.75
N GLY A 829 14.87 28.57 14.61
CA GLY A 829 13.69 27.78 14.19
C GLY A 829 13.04 27.11 15.40
N ARG A 830 11.77 26.76 15.26
CA ARG A 830 10.94 26.09 16.26
C ARG A 830 9.76 25.44 15.56
N ASP A 831 8.95 24.71 16.30
CA ASP A 831 7.62 24.35 15.87
C ASP A 831 6.72 25.60 15.92
N VAL A 832 6.15 25.99 14.76
CA VAL A 832 5.44 27.24 14.57
C VAL A 832 4.15 27.08 13.76
N ALA A 833 3.13 27.80 14.19
CA ALA A 833 1.88 27.93 13.46
C ALA A 833 1.61 29.41 13.09
N ASN A 834 0.62 29.64 12.25
CA ASN A 834 0.14 30.99 11.98
C ASN A 834 -1.37 31.06 11.74
N VAL A 835 -1.91 32.25 11.99
CA VAL A 835 -3.28 32.65 11.64
C VAL A 835 -3.22 33.81 10.65
N ILE A 836 -4.01 33.70 9.58
CA ILE A 836 -4.31 34.81 8.68
C ILE A 836 -5.82 35.00 8.59
N GLY A 837 -6.30 36.21 8.73
CA GLY A 837 -7.74 36.51 8.71
C GLY A 837 -8.07 37.89 8.15
N SER A 838 -9.30 38.22 8.22
CA SER A 838 -9.85 39.54 7.84
C SER A 838 -11.07 39.90 8.68
N GLY A 839 -11.22 41.20 8.94
CA GLY A 839 -12.32 41.78 9.73
C GLY A 839 -11.90 43.11 10.38
N PRO A 840 -12.81 43.79 11.15
CA PRO A 840 -14.19 43.37 11.41
C PRO A 840 -15.13 43.63 10.24
N TYR A 841 -16.12 42.75 10.09
CA TYR A 841 -17.24 42.94 9.17
C TYR A 841 -18.56 43.17 9.93
N ASN A 842 -19.48 43.86 9.28
CA ASN A 842 -20.86 43.94 9.71
C ASN A 842 -21.73 43.26 8.64
N ILE A 843 -22.37 42.16 8.99
CA ILE A 843 -23.17 41.36 8.07
C ILE A 843 -24.66 41.55 8.40
N PRO A 844 -25.42 42.29 7.59
CA PRO A 844 -26.85 42.46 7.79
C PRO A 844 -27.59 41.11 7.90
N SER A 845 -28.78 41.11 8.50
CA SER A 845 -29.65 39.93 8.47
C SER A 845 -29.84 39.45 7.02
N ASN A 846 -29.67 38.17 6.79
CA ASN A 846 -29.61 37.54 5.45
C ASN A 846 -28.56 38.09 4.47
N GLY A 847 -27.68 39.00 4.93
CA GLY A 847 -26.56 39.52 4.14
C GLY A 847 -25.45 38.52 4.02
N GLU A 848 -24.57 38.78 3.07
CA GLU A 848 -23.43 37.89 2.75
C GLU A 848 -22.13 38.69 2.61
N ILE A 849 -21.03 38.07 2.98
CA ILE A 849 -19.67 38.55 2.67
C ILE A 849 -18.89 37.45 1.96
N THR A 850 -17.84 37.82 1.24
CA THR A 850 -16.91 36.86 0.63
C THR A 850 -15.51 37.15 1.12
N ILE A 851 -14.84 36.11 1.62
CA ILE A 851 -13.42 36.14 2.01
C ILE A 851 -12.72 35.06 1.21
N ALA A 852 -11.54 35.33 0.72
CA ALA A 852 -10.74 34.37 -0.03
C ALA A 852 -9.27 34.43 0.36
N PHE A 853 -8.68 33.25 0.40
CA PHE A 853 -7.26 33.02 0.68
C PHE A 853 -6.64 32.19 -0.43
N ALA A 854 -5.30 32.23 -0.52
CA ALA A 854 -4.52 31.24 -1.26
C ALA A 854 -3.66 30.46 -0.28
N LEU A 855 -3.64 29.14 -0.43
CA LEU A 855 -2.62 28.26 0.12
C LEU A 855 -1.53 28.16 -0.94
N ILE A 856 -0.28 28.47 -0.62
CA ILE A 856 0.79 28.72 -1.59
C ILE A 856 2.05 27.96 -1.17
N ALA A 857 2.79 27.45 -2.15
CA ALA A 857 4.15 26.92 -1.95
C ALA A 857 5.12 27.54 -2.96
N GLY A 858 6.42 27.38 -2.70
CA GLY A 858 7.47 27.83 -3.61
C GLY A 858 8.84 27.28 -3.24
N ASP A 859 9.74 27.20 -4.22
CA ASP A 859 11.09 26.66 -4.07
C ASP A 859 12.05 27.60 -3.30
N ASN A 860 11.64 28.85 -3.12
CA ASN A 860 12.32 29.87 -2.35
C ASN A 860 11.38 31.05 -2.08
N LEU A 861 11.82 32.03 -1.26
CA LEU A 861 11.00 33.20 -0.88
C LEU A 861 10.56 34.05 -2.07
N ASN A 862 11.41 34.25 -3.08
CA ASN A 862 11.05 35.07 -4.25
C ASN A 862 10.00 34.36 -5.11
N ASP A 863 10.13 33.06 -5.26
CA ASP A 863 9.16 32.22 -5.94
C ASP A 863 7.80 32.22 -5.21
N LEU A 864 7.80 31.99 -3.90
CA LEU A 864 6.60 32.09 -3.08
C LEU A 864 5.87 33.45 -3.23
N LYS A 865 6.62 34.57 -3.24
CA LYS A 865 6.06 35.93 -3.45
C LYS A 865 5.48 36.10 -4.86
N THR A 866 6.14 35.54 -5.87
CA THR A 866 5.63 35.54 -7.26
C THR A 866 4.31 34.79 -7.35
N ASN A 867 4.22 33.61 -6.69
CA ASN A 867 3.03 32.78 -6.66
C ASN A 867 1.88 33.46 -5.89
N ALA A 868 2.17 34.20 -4.82
CA ALA A 868 1.19 35.01 -4.12
C ALA A 868 0.59 36.13 -5.01
N ILE A 869 1.44 36.81 -5.79
CA ILE A 869 1.00 37.83 -6.77
C ILE A 869 0.11 37.17 -7.86
N ALA A 870 0.53 36.02 -8.38
CA ALA A 870 -0.22 35.26 -9.36
C ALA A 870 -1.61 34.85 -8.83
N ALA A 871 -1.66 34.31 -7.61
CA ALA A 871 -2.93 33.95 -6.94
C ALA A 871 -3.87 35.15 -6.76
N LYS A 872 -3.33 36.32 -6.36
CA LYS A 872 -4.11 37.55 -6.24
C LYS A 872 -4.69 38.00 -7.58
N ASN A 873 -3.86 37.99 -8.63
CA ASN A 873 -4.27 38.37 -9.98
C ASN A 873 -5.33 37.39 -10.51
N LYS A 874 -5.16 36.11 -10.28
CA LYS A 874 -6.11 35.08 -10.68
C LYS A 874 -7.44 35.26 -9.97
N TYR A 875 -7.44 35.49 -8.65
CA TYR A 875 -8.64 35.75 -7.87
C TYR A 875 -9.40 36.99 -8.38
N ASN A 876 -8.70 38.09 -8.67
CA ASN A 876 -9.30 39.30 -9.23
C ASN A 876 -9.95 39.03 -10.60
N LEU A 877 -9.32 38.17 -11.41
CA LEU A 877 -9.88 37.74 -12.69
C LEU A 877 -11.17 36.93 -12.48
N LEU A 878 -11.21 36.00 -11.50
CA LEU A 878 -12.41 35.24 -11.16
C LEU A 878 -13.58 36.12 -10.71
N LEU A 879 -13.30 37.25 -10.05
CA LEU A 879 -14.32 38.22 -9.67
C LEU A 879 -14.88 39.03 -10.86
N SER A 880 -14.07 39.21 -11.91
CA SER A 880 -14.43 40.02 -13.07
C SER A 880 -15.34 39.29 -14.07
N VAL A 881 -15.37 37.95 -14.03
CA VAL A 881 -16.17 37.14 -14.96
C VAL A 881 -17.40 36.60 -14.27
N VAL A 882 -18.55 37.14 -14.60
CA VAL A 882 -19.85 36.70 -14.05
C VAL A 882 -20.59 35.89 -15.11
N ASN A 883 -20.94 34.64 -14.81
CA ASN A 883 -21.88 33.88 -15.66
C ASN A 883 -23.27 34.56 -15.53
N TYR A 884 -23.73 35.16 -16.60
CA TYR A 884 -24.95 35.95 -16.65
C TYR A 884 -26.19 35.07 -16.84
N ASN A 885 -26.08 33.95 -17.56
CA ASN A 885 -27.15 32.98 -17.80
C ASN A 885 -26.53 31.62 -18.17
N SER A 886 -27.02 30.56 -17.52
CA SER A 886 -26.60 29.18 -17.79
C SER A 886 -27.30 28.54 -19.01
N GLU A 887 -28.26 29.22 -19.65
CA GLU A 887 -28.80 28.76 -20.95
C GLU A 887 -27.70 28.80 -22.01
N ILE A 888 -27.51 27.68 -22.72
CA ILE A 888 -26.53 27.58 -23.78
C ILE A 888 -27.00 28.44 -24.98
N PRO A 889 -26.23 29.46 -25.37
CA PRO A 889 -26.61 30.28 -26.53
C PRO A 889 -26.40 29.54 -27.83
N ASP A 890 -27.22 29.86 -28.85
CA ASP A 890 -27.16 29.24 -30.17
C ASP A 890 -25.93 29.62 -31.02
N SER A 891 -25.27 30.73 -30.68
CA SER A 891 -24.14 31.26 -31.44
C SER A 891 -23.17 32.09 -30.59
N TYR A 892 -21.91 32.12 -31.05
CA TYR A 892 -20.92 33.06 -30.48
C TYR A 892 -21.36 34.50 -30.68
N SER A 893 -21.17 35.35 -29.68
CA SER A 893 -21.37 36.79 -29.86
C SER A 893 -20.47 37.57 -28.87
N LEU A 894 -20.05 38.75 -29.30
CA LEU A 894 -19.42 39.77 -28.44
C LEU A 894 -20.30 41.02 -28.47
N SER A 895 -20.84 41.42 -27.33
CA SER A 895 -21.66 42.61 -27.23
C SER A 895 -20.82 43.89 -27.19
N GLN A 896 -21.44 45.03 -27.58
CA GLN A 896 -20.85 46.33 -27.31
C GLN A 896 -20.78 46.52 -25.81
N ASN A 897 -19.63 46.98 -25.29
CA ASN A 897 -19.49 47.34 -23.88
C ASN A 897 -20.49 48.42 -23.46
N TYR A 898 -20.96 48.29 -22.24
CA TYR A 898 -21.93 49.25 -21.67
C TYR A 898 -21.51 49.61 -20.25
N PRO A 899 -21.49 50.96 -19.94
CA PRO A 899 -21.65 52.10 -20.83
C PRO A 899 -20.51 52.22 -21.85
N ASN A 900 -20.79 52.89 -22.99
CA ASN A 900 -19.79 53.29 -23.99
C ASN A 900 -20.25 54.66 -24.61
N PRO A 901 -19.57 55.80 -24.41
CA PRO A 901 -18.34 55.94 -23.65
C PRO A 901 -18.50 55.61 -22.15
N PHE A 902 -17.36 55.31 -21.48
CA PHE A 902 -17.37 54.91 -20.05
C PHE A 902 -16.36 55.65 -19.18
N ASN A 903 -16.58 55.68 -17.86
CA ASN A 903 -15.73 56.31 -16.86
C ASN A 903 -15.87 55.69 -15.48
N PRO A 904 -14.84 55.16 -14.83
CA PRO A 904 -13.69 54.55 -15.46
C PRO A 904 -13.95 53.08 -15.84
N ALA A 905 -15.12 52.52 -15.51
CA ALA A 905 -15.44 51.11 -15.68
C ALA A 905 -16.55 50.88 -16.71
N THR A 906 -16.47 49.71 -17.39
CA THR A 906 -17.49 49.25 -18.32
C THR A 906 -17.65 47.75 -18.29
N LYS A 907 -18.77 47.23 -18.71
CA LYS A 907 -19.07 45.82 -18.80
C LYS A 907 -19.04 45.32 -20.23
N ILE A 908 -18.41 44.19 -20.47
CA ILE A 908 -18.36 43.55 -21.75
C ILE A 908 -19.08 42.21 -21.65
N LYS A 909 -20.15 42.03 -22.45
CA LYS A 909 -20.93 40.81 -22.49
C LYS A 909 -20.58 39.98 -23.73
N PHE A 910 -20.49 38.66 -23.57
CA PHE A 910 -20.27 37.73 -24.68
C PHE A 910 -20.96 36.40 -24.46
N ALA A 911 -21.19 35.64 -25.54
CA ALA A 911 -21.87 34.36 -25.52
C ALA A 911 -21.07 33.26 -26.22
N LEU A 912 -21.05 32.06 -25.67
CA LEU A 912 -20.32 30.89 -26.14
C LEU A 912 -21.27 29.70 -26.29
N PRO A 913 -21.55 29.19 -27.48
CA PRO A 913 -22.39 28.02 -27.69
C PRO A 913 -21.69 26.68 -27.35
N SER A 914 -20.38 26.66 -27.22
CA SER A 914 -19.61 25.50 -26.84
C SER A 914 -18.48 25.87 -25.88
N SER A 915 -18.19 24.92 -24.97
CA SER A 915 -17.06 25.06 -24.05
C SER A 915 -15.72 25.02 -24.78
N GLY A 916 -14.75 25.79 -24.33
CA GLY A 916 -13.42 25.79 -24.90
C GLY A 916 -12.54 26.92 -24.41
N PHE A 917 -11.30 26.92 -24.88
CA PHE A 917 -10.35 27.98 -24.56
C PHE A 917 -10.83 29.31 -25.14
N THR A 918 -10.97 30.30 -24.26
CA THR A 918 -11.51 31.62 -24.60
C THR A 918 -10.58 32.71 -24.08
N SER A 919 -10.28 33.69 -24.94
CA SER A 919 -9.55 34.88 -24.54
C SER A 919 -10.37 36.11 -24.81
N LEU A 920 -10.36 37.05 -23.85
CA LEU A 920 -10.89 38.41 -24.02
C LEU A 920 -9.82 39.43 -23.60
N LYS A 921 -9.28 40.13 -24.55
CA LYS A 921 -8.13 41.03 -24.33
C LYS A 921 -8.44 42.46 -24.79
N VAL A 922 -7.82 43.45 -24.15
CA VAL A 922 -7.97 44.87 -24.45
C VAL A 922 -6.68 45.40 -25.04
N TYR A 923 -6.82 46.21 -26.10
CA TYR A 923 -5.74 46.81 -26.85
C TYR A 923 -5.90 48.31 -26.91
N ASP A 924 -4.78 49.00 -26.96
CA ASP A 924 -4.75 50.45 -27.31
C ASP A 924 -4.86 50.69 -28.83
N ILE A 925 -4.84 51.93 -29.23
CA ILE A 925 -4.95 52.31 -30.65
C ILE A 925 -3.77 51.87 -31.54
N SER A 926 -2.64 51.52 -30.91
CA SER A 926 -1.48 50.98 -31.62
C SER A 926 -1.53 49.46 -31.79
N GLY A 927 -2.52 48.80 -31.22
CA GLY A 927 -2.68 47.34 -31.18
C GLY A 927 -1.84 46.68 -30.11
N LYS A 928 -1.28 47.42 -29.16
CA LYS A 928 -0.58 46.87 -27.99
C LYS A 928 -1.63 46.34 -27.00
N GLU A 929 -1.45 45.10 -26.54
CA GLU A 929 -2.24 44.54 -25.45
C GLU A 929 -1.94 45.32 -24.16
N ILE A 930 -3.02 45.84 -23.53
CA ILE A 930 -2.94 46.61 -22.29
C ILE A 930 -3.64 45.92 -21.12
N SER A 931 -4.52 45.00 -21.41
CA SER A 931 -5.21 44.19 -20.36
C SER A 931 -5.67 42.86 -20.92
N ASN A 932 -5.57 41.83 -20.09
CA ASN A 932 -6.11 40.50 -20.35
C ASN A 932 -7.24 40.27 -19.39
N LEU A 933 -8.49 40.26 -19.90
CA LEU A 933 -9.69 40.18 -19.09
C LEU A 933 -10.15 38.73 -18.88
N LEU A 934 -9.78 37.83 -19.80
CA LEU A 934 -10.07 36.41 -19.75
C LEU A 934 -9.09 35.66 -20.64
N ASN A 935 -8.54 34.55 -20.17
CA ASN A 935 -7.63 33.69 -20.92
C ASN A 935 -7.62 32.29 -20.30
N SER A 936 -8.75 31.55 -20.46
CA SER A 936 -8.93 30.24 -19.85
C SER A 936 -9.97 29.42 -20.61
N ASN A 937 -10.06 28.11 -20.28
CA ASN A 937 -11.17 27.28 -20.71
C ASN A 937 -12.41 27.69 -19.92
N ILE A 938 -13.49 28.00 -20.60
CA ILE A 938 -14.79 28.24 -19.97
C ILE A 938 -15.90 27.44 -20.65
N GLN A 939 -16.98 27.18 -19.89
CA GLN A 939 -18.13 26.42 -20.35
C GLN A 939 -18.97 27.22 -21.38
N ALA A 940 -19.84 26.50 -22.12
CA ALA A 940 -20.86 27.15 -22.91
C ALA A 940 -21.79 27.97 -21.98
N GLY A 941 -22.15 29.15 -22.41
CA GLY A 941 -22.99 30.08 -21.61
C GLY A 941 -22.82 31.53 -22.05
N THR A 942 -23.52 32.45 -21.37
CA THR A 942 -23.42 33.88 -21.57
C THR A 942 -22.72 34.53 -20.38
N TYR A 943 -21.69 35.31 -20.64
CA TYR A 943 -20.79 35.91 -19.66
C TYR A 943 -20.76 37.42 -19.75
N GLU A 944 -20.48 38.07 -18.61
CA GLU A 944 -20.27 39.51 -18.52
C GLU A 944 -18.95 39.75 -17.77
N VAL A 945 -18.05 40.56 -18.31
CA VAL A 945 -16.76 40.88 -17.73
C VAL A 945 -16.67 42.37 -17.46
N LEU A 946 -16.28 42.74 -16.23
CA LEU A 946 -16.01 44.12 -15.89
C LEU A 946 -14.59 44.52 -16.32
N PHE A 947 -14.47 45.64 -17.07
CA PHE A 947 -13.20 46.26 -17.38
C PHE A 947 -13.10 47.58 -16.60
N ASP A 948 -12.17 47.66 -15.67
CA ASP A 948 -11.79 48.88 -14.96
C ASP A 948 -10.57 49.53 -15.60
N ALA A 949 -10.76 50.71 -16.12
CA ALA A 949 -9.76 51.51 -16.81
C ALA A 949 -9.22 52.67 -15.96
N THR A 950 -9.30 52.61 -14.63
CA THR A 950 -8.87 53.69 -13.70
C THR A 950 -7.41 54.10 -13.97
N ASN A 951 -6.54 53.16 -14.38
CA ASN A 951 -5.10 53.41 -14.62
C ASN A 951 -4.78 53.78 -16.07
N PHE A 952 -5.78 53.86 -16.98
CA PHE A 952 -5.56 54.15 -18.39
C PHE A 952 -5.99 55.58 -18.76
N SER A 953 -5.39 56.14 -19.79
CA SER A 953 -5.69 57.50 -20.26
C SER A 953 -7.01 57.53 -21.05
N SER A 954 -7.76 58.68 -21.03
CA SER A 954 -8.88 58.87 -21.95
C SER A 954 -8.48 58.61 -23.40
N GLY A 955 -9.30 57.89 -24.12
CA GLY A 955 -9.00 57.50 -25.50
C GLY A 955 -9.84 56.35 -26.05
N ALA A 956 -9.53 55.93 -27.26
CA ALA A 956 -10.13 54.79 -27.90
C ALA A 956 -9.34 53.53 -27.58
N TYR A 957 -10.04 52.46 -27.25
CA TYR A 957 -9.52 51.12 -26.97
C TYR A 957 -10.28 50.10 -27.78
N PHE A 958 -9.68 48.93 -27.98
CA PHE A 958 -10.30 47.79 -28.65
C PHE A 958 -10.31 46.59 -27.72
N TYR A 959 -11.35 45.81 -27.74
CA TYR A 959 -11.37 44.48 -27.06
C TYR A 959 -11.70 43.38 -28.05
N LYS A 960 -10.98 42.28 -27.94
CA LYS A 960 -11.06 41.13 -28.85
C LYS A 960 -11.41 39.88 -28.08
N LEU A 961 -12.46 39.19 -28.52
CA LEU A 961 -12.83 37.84 -28.08
C LEU A 961 -12.33 36.84 -29.09
N GLU A 962 -11.66 35.78 -28.61
CA GLU A 962 -11.28 34.58 -29.37
C GLU A 962 -11.72 33.34 -28.60
N SER A 963 -12.45 32.41 -29.27
CA SER A 963 -12.90 31.14 -28.70
C SER A 963 -13.20 30.13 -29.80
N ASN A 964 -12.58 28.94 -29.75
CA ASN A 964 -12.82 27.84 -30.73
C ASN A 964 -12.84 28.28 -32.22
N GLY A 965 -11.93 29.19 -32.59
CA GLY A 965 -11.85 29.72 -33.95
C GLY A 965 -12.77 30.91 -34.25
N TYR A 966 -13.66 31.25 -33.32
CA TYR A 966 -14.42 32.50 -33.39
C TYR A 966 -13.56 33.67 -32.97
N ILE A 967 -13.56 34.78 -33.73
CA ILE A 967 -12.82 35.99 -33.40
C ILE A 967 -13.73 37.19 -33.69
N GLU A 968 -13.94 38.02 -32.67
CA GLU A 968 -14.63 39.31 -32.87
C GLU A 968 -13.91 40.42 -32.09
N THR A 969 -13.82 41.61 -32.68
CA THR A 969 -13.22 42.79 -32.05
C THR A 969 -14.20 43.97 -32.06
N LYS A 970 -14.32 44.66 -30.94
CA LYS A 970 -15.13 45.88 -30.79
C LYS A 970 -14.31 47.02 -30.22
N LYS A 971 -14.80 48.22 -30.47
CA LYS A 971 -14.17 49.49 -30.03
C LYS A 971 -14.93 50.06 -28.86
N MET A 972 -14.22 50.65 -27.89
CA MET A 972 -14.76 51.36 -26.75
C MET A 972 -14.05 52.72 -26.52
N PHE A 973 -14.70 53.63 -25.85
CA PHE A 973 -14.17 54.94 -25.52
C PHE A 973 -14.17 55.20 -24.02
N LEU A 974 -12.97 55.46 -23.48
CA LEU A 974 -12.76 55.91 -22.11
C LEU A 974 -12.77 57.45 -22.09
N ILE A 975 -13.59 58.02 -21.23
CA ILE A 975 -13.67 59.45 -21.00
C ILE A 975 -13.54 59.66 -19.48
N LYS A 976 -12.41 60.19 -19.02
CA LYS A 976 -12.17 60.58 -17.64
C LYS A 976 -12.57 62.03 -17.44
#